data_4d1c42ac554f406a908ce6060e7aefb0
#
_entry.id   4d1c42ac554f406a908ce6060e7aefb0
#
_cell.length_a   1.000
_cell.length_b   1.000
_cell.length_c   1.000
_cell.angle_alpha   90.00
_cell.angle_beta   90.00
_cell.angle_gamma   90.00
#
_symmetry.space_group_name_H-M   'P 1'
#
loop_
_entity.id
_entity.type
_entity.pdbx_description
1 polymer ?
#
loop_
_entity_poly.entity_id
_entity_poly.type
_entity_poly.pdbx_seq_one_letter_code
_entity_poly.pdbx_strand_id
1 'polypeptide(L)'
;VHDADRPTIADERGTVSGERPASTGGRPTSGADPVLVEIVEGTLASMEMEVETAIARTARSPMIRDAHDFRAGIHDVRLRKLTGRSYSALVQPIVRDFPIDEMKPGDVFFHNDVYLSEGGIGHLPDLCVTVPVFHEGQVVAFVQAFGHHDDIGGAVPGSMPSNARSVFEEGLMVPPIKLWDEGVPNRAALTIMTRNSRMPDSLAGDLDAECSACLMGARRLGELFDRYGREAVEACFDAIISNTTETFRRELLAKIPEGTHVWEDYAEHDGVDAPRLHTQRMTLTVDHSAPVPLVIDFTGTSPQAKGPINHAGDYADGVFLKKWLAPILRNLADTPERMAELDVNEGVVPLIEMRFPEKGTLLTPIFPAPTNARTFVILRLLGVLAGVLAKATGGRMPADQETIRYTGVYGDGLDGTPYLMREVLGGGSGGRWYADGEDTIHVVPDSRNIPVEFAESRWPFRVERLGLARDSGGPGLYRGGLGYDKHLRMLRDASFMSIADRSILSCWGVNGGRAGRPFVVEIEGKEMEGLVDDSPVRAGEIIRVRTTGGGGWGSPLDRDPALVAADVRDGKVSPEGARDDYGVVLSGTPDDPQADTEATEARRAELRTLAPADAPFFDRGPGFPTLSGGLPYAEVDLV
;
A
#
# COMPACT_ATOMS: atom_id res chain seq x y z
N VAL A 1 13.64 -46.14 -30.26
CA VAL A 1 12.79 -46.63 -31.33
C VAL A 1 11.39 -46.09 -31.06
N HIS A 2 10.90 -45.21 -32.00
CA HIS A 2 9.55 -44.58 -32.14
C HIS A 2 9.07 -43.69 -30.98
N ASP A 3 9.07 -42.36 -31.05
CA ASP A 3 8.48 -41.32 -31.94
C ASP A 3 6.97 -41.50 -32.23
N ALA A 4 6.29 -40.40 -31.95
CA ALA A 4 4.98 -39.92 -32.40
C ALA A 4 3.93 -39.66 -31.30
N ASP A 5 3.48 -38.41 -31.38
CA ASP A 5 2.24 -37.76 -30.89
C ASP A 5 2.34 -36.86 -29.65
N ARG A 6 2.83 -35.65 -29.93
CA ARG A 6 2.41 -34.44 -29.18
C ARG A 6 1.59 -33.55 -30.11
N PRO A 7 0.39 -33.12 -29.69
CA PRO A 7 -0.35 -32.10 -30.44
C PRO A 7 0.29 -30.71 -30.26
N THR A 8 0.61 -30.10 -31.36
CA THR A 8 1.01 -28.70 -31.51
C THR A 8 -0.14 -27.79 -31.11
N ILE A 9 0.03 -26.99 -30.06
CA ILE A 9 -0.86 -25.86 -29.77
C ILE A 9 -0.45 -24.70 -30.69
N ALA A 10 -1.35 -24.33 -31.59
CA ALA A 10 -1.18 -23.21 -32.51
C ALA A 10 -1.20 -21.88 -31.73
N ASP A 11 -0.20 -21.05 -32.00
CA ASP A 11 -0.02 -19.68 -31.50
C ASP A 11 -0.96 -18.74 -32.29
N GLU A 12 -2.16 -18.48 -31.76
CA GLU A 12 -3.04 -17.44 -32.28
C GLU A 12 -2.72 -16.09 -31.63
N ARG A 13 -1.62 -15.47 -32.06
CA ARG A 13 -1.42 -14.03 -31.86
C ARG A 13 -2.21 -13.26 -32.90
N GLY A 14 -3.46 -12.97 -32.54
CA GLY A 14 -4.25 -11.97 -33.25
C GLY A 14 -3.66 -10.58 -33.00
N THR A 15 -3.01 -10.02 -34.02
CA THR A 15 -2.66 -8.61 -34.07
C THR A 15 -3.94 -7.79 -34.15
N VAL A 16 -4.37 -7.25 -33.01
CA VAL A 16 -5.42 -6.22 -32.95
C VAL A 16 -4.74 -4.89 -33.28
N SER A 17 -4.79 -4.50 -34.55
CA SER A 17 -4.56 -3.12 -34.97
C SER A 17 -5.82 -2.30 -34.66
N GLY A 18 -5.98 -1.87 -33.41
CA GLY A 18 -7.01 -0.92 -33.01
C GLY A 18 -6.45 0.49 -33.12
N GLU A 19 -6.90 1.27 -34.10
CA GLU A 19 -6.73 2.72 -34.10
C GLU A 19 -7.34 3.29 -32.81
N ARG A 20 -6.52 3.99 -32.02
CA ARG A 20 -7.02 4.73 -30.86
C ARG A 20 -7.99 5.80 -31.35
N PRO A 21 -9.22 5.92 -30.80
CA PRO A 21 -10.07 7.05 -31.12
C PRO A 21 -9.37 8.34 -30.65
N ALA A 22 -9.16 9.27 -31.57
CA ALA A 22 -8.63 10.59 -31.26
C ALA A 22 -9.55 11.27 -30.23
N SER A 23 -9.03 11.55 -29.04
CA SER A 23 -9.75 12.30 -28.02
C SER A 23 -9.90 13.76 -28.49
N THR A 24 -11.09 14.12 -28.92
CA THR A 24 -11.46 15.52 -29.24
C THR A 24 -11.85 16.29 -27.98
N GLY A 25 -10.94 16.37 -27.01
CA GLY A 25 -11.02 17.31 -25.90
C GLY A 25 -9.92 18.34 -26.08
N GLY A 26 -10.26 19.62 -26.22
CA GLY A 26 -9.29 20.69 -26.35
C GLY A 26 -8.30 20.67 -25.18
N ARG A 27 -7.03 20.34 -25.46
CA ARG A 27 -5.93 20.42 -24.49
C ARG A 27 -5.67 21.89 -24.15
N PRO A 28 -5.41 22.23 -22.88
CA PRO A 28 -4.91 23.55 -22.54
C PRO A 28 -3.59 23.78 -23.25
N THR A 29 -3.41 24.95 -23.82
CA THR A 29 -2.22 25.38 -24.56
C THR A 29 -1.07 25.66 -23.59
N SER A 30 -0.39 24.61 -23.09
CA SER A 30 0.98 24.75 -22.65
C SER A 30 1.82 25.01 -23.91
N GLY A 31 2.79 25.93 -23.86
CA GLY A 31 3.65 26.22 -25.04
C GLY A 31 4.54 25.05 -25.49
N ALA A 32 4.36 23.83 -24.94
CA ALA A 32 5.08 22.62 -25.28
C ALA A 32 4.42 21.88 -26.45
N ASP A 33 5.23 21.32 -27.36
CA ASP A 33 4.77 20.44 -28.42
C ASP A 33 4.13 19.17 -27.81
N PRO A 34 2.85 18.86 -28.11
CA PRO A 34 2.15 17.71 -27.56
C PRO A 34 2.84 16.37 -27.83
N VAL A 35 3.48 16.21 -28.98
CA VAL A 35 4.24 15.01 -29.34
C VAL A 35 5.47 14.87 -28.44
N LEU A 36 6.15 15.97 -28.18
CA LEU A 36 7.30 15.97 -27.29
C LEU A 36 6.88 15.67 -25.84
N VAL A 37 5.74 16.17 -25.40
CA VAL A 37 5.19 15.87 -24.06
C VAL A 37 4.98 14.36 -23.90
N GLU A 38 4.35 13.68 -24.87
CA GLU A 38 4.16 12.21 -24.83
C GLU A 38 5.48 11.44 -24.84
N ILE A 39 6.48 11.90 -25.61
CA ILE A 39 7.81 11.30 -25.64
C ILE A 39 8.50 11.45 -24.28
N VAL A 40 8.46 12.64 -23.70
CA VAL A 40 9.06 12.91 -22.38
C VAL A 40 8.39 12.10 -21.29
N GLU A 41 7.05 12.08 -21.23
CA GLU A 41 6.29 11.31 -20.25
C GLU A 41 6.59 9.81 -20.33
N GLY A 42 6.55 9.22 -21.54
CA GLY A 42 6.92 7.82 -21.77
C GLY A 42 8.39 7.52 -21.42
N THR A 43 9.30 8.47 -21.65
CA THR A 43 10.71 8.34 -21.28
C THR A 43 10.89 8.34 -19.77
N LEU A 44 10.23 9.25 -19.05
CA LEU A 44 10.27 9.31 -17.58
C LEU A 44 9.74 8.01 -16.96
N ALA A 45 8.61 7.50 -17.45
CA ALA A 45 8.04 6.24 -16.96
C ALA A 45 9.00 5.05 -17.22
N SER A 46 9.63 4.99 -18.40
CA SER A 46 10.62 3.96 -18.73
C SER A 46 11.85 4.05 -17.84
N MET A 47 12.32 5.26 -17.55
CA MET A 47 13.49 5.49 -16.68
C MET A 47 13.22 5.10 -15.23
N GLU A 48 12.04 5.42 -14.70
CA GLU A 48 11.63 4.97 -13.37
C GLU A 48 11.67 3.44 -13.28
N MET A 49 11.14 2.73 -14.30
CA MET A 49 11.20 1.27 -14.39
C MET A 49 12.64 0.72 -14.53
N GLU A 50 13.52 1.41 -15.29
CA GLU A 50 14.92 1.04 -15.41
C GLU A 50 15.64 1.12 -14.06
N VAL A 51 15.41 2.20 -13.28
CA VAL A 51 15.97 2.37 -11.93
C VAL A 51 15.46 1.25 -11.00
N GLU A 52 14.17 1.01 -10.96
CA GLU A 52 13.58 -0.06 -10.15
C GLU A 52 14.11 -1.44 -10.55
N THR A 53 14.22 -1.72 -11.84
CA THR A 53 14.78 -2.98 -12.33
C THR A 53 16.24 -3.16 -11.94
N ALA A 54 17.04 -2.09 -11.99
CA ALA A 54 18.43 -2.12 -11.58
C ALA A 54 18.57 -2.43 -10.09
N ILE A 55 17.77 -1.78 -9.24
CA ILE A 55 17.72 -2.06 -7.79
C ILE A 55 17.37 -3.53 -7.55
N ALA A 56 16.25 -4.02 -8.09
CA ALA A 56 15.80 -5.39 -7.90
C ALA A 56 16.84 -6.46 -8.33
N ARG A 57 17.63 -6.18 -9.38
CA ARG A 57 18.64 -7.12 -9.90
C ARG A 57 19.94 -7.10 -9.13
N THR A 58 20.28 -6.01 -8.44
CA THR A 58 21.59 -5.84 -7.79
C THR A 58 21.50 -5.85 -6.27
N ALA A 59 20.33 -5.62 -5.69
CA ALA A 59 20.09 -5.72 -4.25
C ALA A 59 20.36 -7.12 -3.69
N ARG A 60 20.72 -7.19 -2.43
CA ARG A 60 21.07 -8.45 -1.72
C ARG A 60 19.98 -8.95 -0.81
N SER A 61 19.22 -8.05 -0.18
CA SER A 61 18.17 -8.44 0.73
C SER A 61 16.98 -9.06 0.00
N PRO A 62 16.33 -10.08 0.57
CA PRO A 62 15.07 -10.63 0.05
C PRO A 62 13.94 -9.59 0.00
N MET A 63 13.90 -8.66 0.95
CA MET A 63 12.87 -7.62 0.99
C MET A 63 12.89 -6.73 -0.26
N ILE A 64 14.06 -6.27 -0.68
CA ILE A 64 14.20 -5.42 -1.87
C ILE A 64 14.18 -6.29 -3.14
N ARG A 65 15.01 -7.35 -3.19
CA ARG A 65 15.22 -8.12 -4.42
C ARG A 65 14.01 -8.98 -4.81
N ASP A 66 13.40 -9.67 -3.83
CA ASP A 66 12.38 -10.69 -4.09
C ASP A 66 10.96 -10.20 -3.74
N ALA A 67 10.79 -9.53 -2.60
CA ALA A 67 9.51 -8.95 -2.19
C ALA A 67 9.22 -7.59 -2.82
N HIS A 68 10.20 -6.92 -3.45
CA HIS A 68 10.06 -5.63 -4.14
C HIS A 68 9.53 -4.50 -3.24
N ASP A 69 9.95 -4.48 -1.97
CA ASP A 69 9.56 -3.41 -1.05
C ASP A 69 10.49 -2.19 -1.19
N PHE A 70 10.44 -1.55 -2.32
CA PHE A 70 11.18 -0.33 -2.66
C PHE A 70 10.46 0.46 -3.76
N ARG A 71 10.82 1.72 -3.95
CA ARG A 71 10.26 2.60 -4.99
C ARG A 71 11.30 3.57 -5.50
N ALA A 72 11.12 3.97 -6.78
CA ALA A 72 11.85 5.06 -7.38
C ALA A 72 10.91 6.24 -7.69
N GLY A 73 11.48 7.41 -7.97
CA GLY A 73 10.73 8.58 -8.40
C GLY A 73 11.63 9.61 -9.06
N ILE A 74 11.07 10.37 -9.99
CA ILE A 74 11.75 11.46 -10.69
C ILE A 74 11.06 12.77 -10.36
N HIS A 75 11.86 13.76 -9.96
CA HIS A 75 11.38 15.08 -9.56
C HIS A 75 12.09 16.17 -10.37
N ASP A 76 11.37 17.24 -10.68
CA ASP A 76 12.00 18.40 -11.31
C ASP A 76 12.80 19.25 -10.31
N VAL A 77 13.46 20.28 -10.80
CA VAL A 77 14.24 21.21 -9.97
C VAL A 77 13.38 22.02 -8.97
N ARG A 78 12.06 22.09 -9.21
CA ARG A 78 11.08 22.68 -8.30
C ARG A 78 10.54 21.65 -7.28
N LEU A 79 11.18 20.49 -7.18
CA LEU A 79 10.90 19.39 -6.25
C LEU A 79 9.53 18.73 -6.50
N ARG A 80 8.95 18.90 -7.69
CA ARG A 80 7.65 18.33 -8.07
C ARG A 80 7.86 16.93 -8.64
N LYS A 81 7.12 15.95 -8.13
CA LYS A 81 7.14 14.59 -8.66
C LYS A 81 6.50 14.54 -10.04
N LEU A 82 7.27 14.05 -11.03
CA LEU A 82 6.85 13.98 -12.43
C LEU A 82 6.19 12.65 -12.79
N THR A 83 6.64 11.54 -12.20
CA THR A 83 6.15 10.20 -12.50
C THR A 83 4.97 9.83 -11.60
N GLY A 84 3.97 9.13 -12.15
CA GLY A 84 2.72 8.82 -11.48
C GLY A 84 2.54 7.35 -11.11
N ARG A 85 3.49 6.49 -11.45
CA ARG A 85 3.37 5.06 -11.29
C ARG A 85 3.30 4.60 -9.83
N SER A 86 4.04 5.27 -8.96
CA SER A 86 4.21 4.90 -7.57
C SER A 86 4.32 6.14 -6.67
N TYR A 87 4.15 6.00 -5.38
CA TYR A 87 4.53 7.04 -4.43
C TYR A 87 6.06 7.08 -4.30
N SER A 88 6.59 8.22 -3.86
CA SER A 88 8.01 8.40 -3.55
C SER A 88 8.15 9.26 -2.30
N ALA A 89 9.31 9.20 -1.66
CA ALA A 89 9.68 10.15 -0.62
C ALA A 89 9.73 11.58 -1.20
N LEU A 90 10.02 12.56 -0.36
CA LEU A 90 10.14 13.96 -0.75
C LEU A 90 11.62 14.35 -0.91
N VAL A 91 11.92 15.26 -1.85
CA VAL A 91 13.26 15.84 -2.03
C VAL A 91 13.48 17.05 -1.12
N GLN A 92 12.40 17.66 -0.65
CA GLN A 92 12.44 18.86 0.20
C GLN A 92 13.37 18.75 1.41
N PRO A 93 13.43 17.63 2.16
CA PRO A 93 14.36 17.48 3.29
C PRO A 93 15.83 17.63 2.89
N ILE A 94 16.20 17.14 1.70
CA ILE A 94 17.57 17.24 1.18
C ILE A 94 17.88 18.70 0.83
N VAL A 95 17.00 19.38 0.10
CA VAL A 95 17.23 20.77 -0.35
C VAL A 95 17.19 21.76 0.81
N ARG A 96 16.43 21.48 1.89
CA ARG A 96 16.45 22.27 3.11
C ARG A 96 17.84 22.33 3.74
N ASP A 97 18.55 21.20 3.80
CA ASP A 97 19.83 21.07 4.48
C ASP A 97 21.04 21.24 3.52
N PHE A 98 20.82 21.00 2.22
CA PHE A 98 21.81 21.15 1.14
C PHE A 98 21.21 21.99 0.00
N PRO A 99 21.46 23.30 -0.05
CA PRO A 99 20.97 24.16 -1.13
C PRO A 99 21.39 23.67 -2.51
N ILE A 100 20.48 23.81 -3.49
CA ILE A 100 20.68 23.27 -4.86
C ILE A 100 21.96 23.83 -5.53
N ASP A 101 22.30 25.10 -5.28
CA ASP A 101 23.48 25.78 -5.81
C ASP A 101 24.80 25.32 -5.19
N GLU A 102 24.76 24.60 -4.06
CA GLU A 102 25.92 23.98 -3.42
C GLU A 102 26.15 22.53 -3.84
N MET A 103 25.19 21.92 -4.52
CA MET A 103 25.28 20.53 -4.98
C MET A 103 26.31 20.37 -6.11
N LYS A 104 26.99 19.21 -6.15
CA LYS A 104 28.04 18.90 -7.12
C LYS A 104 27.71 17.62 -7.92
N PRO A 105 28.21 17.48 -9.16
CA PRO A 105 28.11 16.22 -9.89
C PRO A 105 28.76 15.07 -9.11
N GLY A 106 28.03 13.98 -8.96
CA GLY A 106 28.47 12.81 -8.19
C GLY A 106 28.05 12.83 -6.71
N ASP A 107 27.40 13.88 -6.24
CA ASP A 107 26.77 13.89 -4.91
C ASP A 107 25.64 12.87 -4.86
N VAL A 108 25.57 12.13 -3.75
CA VAL A 108 24.47 11.25 -3.41
C VAL A 108 24.03 11.57 -1.99
N PHE A 109 22.81 11.97 -1.84
CA PHE A 109 22.22 12.32 -0.54
C PHE A 109 21.45 11.14 0.02
N PHE A 110 21.38 11.08 1.36
CA PHE A 110 20.73 10.01 2.10
C PHE A 110 20.03 10.53 3.33
N HIS A 111 18.89 9.94 3.70
CA HIS A 111 18.24 10.12 5.00
C HIS A 111 17.23 8.98 5.26
N ASN A 112 16.92 8.76 6.54
CA ASN A 112 15.79 7.95 6.99
C ASN A 112 15.09 8.54 8.23
N ASP A 113 15.42 9.77 8.62
CA ASP A 113 14.81 10.41 9.78
C ASP A 113 13.34 10.74 9.49
N VAL A 114 12.44 10.04 10.16
CA VAL A 114 10.99 10.15 9.99
C VAL A 114 10.45 11.53 10.38
N TYR A 115 11.08 12.21 11.34
CA TYR A 115 10.66 13.53 11.80
C TYR A 115 11.15 14.67 10.93
N LEU A 116 12.20 14.44 10.14
CA LEU A 116 12.75 15.43 9.20
C LEU A 116 12.33 15.22 7.76
N SER A 117 11.60 14.12 7.47
CA SER A 117 11.21 13.71 6.11
C SER A 117 9.91 14.33 5.60
N GLU A 118 9.25 15.17 6.38
CA GLU A 118 7.94 15.77 6.05
C GLU A 118 6.88 14.71 5.68
N GLY A 119 6.92 13.56 6.35
CA GLY A 119 6.02 12.42 6.13
C GLY A 119 6.40 11.50 4.96
N GLY A 120 7.41 11.86 4.18
CA GLY A 120 7.85 11.07 3.03
C GLY A 120 8.53 9.75 3.43
N ILE A 121 9.18 9.70 4.60
CA ILE A 121 9.69 8.49 5.24
C ILE A 121 8.88 8.27 6.51
N GLY A 122 8.30 7.11 6.66
CA GLY A 122 7.34 6.87 7.73
C GLY A 122 7.86 5.96 8.85
N HIS A 123 8.88 5.15 8.59
CA HIS A 123 9.59 4.35 9.60
C HIS A 123 11.07 4.19 9.22
N LEU A 124 11.92 3.97 10.22
CA LEU A 124 13.37 4.04 10.04
C LEU A 124 13.98 3.02 9.06
N PRO A 125 13.42 1.79 8.87
CA PRO A 125 13.93 0.87 7.86
C PRO A 125 13.79 1.32 6.40
N ASP A 126 12.98 2.35 6.11
CA ASP A 126 12.89 2.96 4.79
C ASP A 126 14.08 3.90 4.58
N LEU A 127 15.10 3.44 3.87
CA LEU A 127 16.29 4.23 3.58
C LEU A 127 16.13 4.93 2.24
N CYS A 128 16.36 6.24 2.20
CA CYS A 128 16.11 7.06 1.03
C CYS A 128 17.39 7.66 0.46
N VAL A 129 17.62 7.40 -0.84
CA VAL A 129 18.74 7.92 -1.63
C VAL A 129 18.21 8.93 -2.64
N THR A 130 18.86 10.09 -2.75
CA THR A 130 18.52 11.15 -3.71
C THR A 130 19.76 11.61 -4.47
N VAL A 131 19.66 11.68 -5.81
CA VAL A 131 20.75 12.08 -6.69
C VAL A 131 20.32 13.27 -7.54
N PRO A 132 21.05 14.40 -7.52
CA PRO A 132 20.80 15.53 -8.40
C PRO A 132 21.22 15.22 -9.85
N VAL A 133 20.41 15.69 -10.80
CA VAL A 133 20.67 15.59 -12.24
C VAL A 133 21.26 16.89 -12.72
N PHE A 134 22.41 16.83 -13.39
CA PHE A 134 23.10 18.00 -13.91
C PHE A 134 22.96 18.10 -15.43
N HIS A 135 22.73 19.31 -15.92
CA HIS A 135 22.85 19.68 -17.32
C HIS A 135 23.54 21.05 -17.38
N GLU A 136 24.59 21.19 -18.20
CA GLU A 136 25.40 22.40 -18.34
C GLU A 136 25.89 22.97 -16.97
N GLY A 137 26.23 22.09 -16.04
CA GLY A 137 26.74 22.46 -14.72
C GLY A 137 25.70 22.95 -13.71
N GLN A 138 24.41 22.88 -14.04
CA GLN A 138 23.30 23.24 -13.15
C GLN A 138 22.43 22.02 -12.85
N VAL A 139 21.88 21.97 -11.64
CA VAL A 139 20.88 20.95 -11.28
C VAL A 139 19.57 21.27 -12.03
N VAL A 140 19.01 20.26 -12.71
CA VAL A 140 17.79 20.37 -13.51
C VAL A 140 16.67 19.43 -13.03
N ALA A 141 17.01 18.41 -12.26
CA ALA A 141 16.07 17.43 -11.76
C ALA A 141 16.70 16.60 -10.61
N PHE A 142 15.93 15.67 -10.05
CA PHE A 142 16.38 14.70 -9.06
C PHE A 142 15.86 13.32 -9.40
N VAL A 143 16.68 12.28 -9.18
CA VAL A 143 16.28 10.87 -9.15
C VAL A 143 16.39 10.39 -7.72
N GLN A 144 15.35 9.73 -7.25
CA GLN A 144 15.24 9.27 -5.88
C GLN A 144 14.84 7.80 -5.87
N ALA A 145 15.37 7.05 -4.91
CA ALA A 145 14.88 5.73 -4.54
C ALA A 145 14.82 5.59 -3.03
N PHE A 146 13.89 4.81 -2.53
CA PHE A 146 13.92 4.34 -1.15
C PHE A 146 13.47 2.88 -1.11
N GLY A 147 14.01 2.13 -0.14
CA GLY A 147 13.67 0.73 0.06
C GLY A 147 13.61 0.38 1.52
N HIS A 148 12.80 -0.62 1.83
CA HIS A 148 12.68 -1.19 3.17
C HIS A 148 13.81 -2.20 3.40
N HIS A 149 14.82 -1.81 4.18
CA HIS A 149 15.99 -2.64 4.46
C HIS A 149 15.71 -3.69 5.55
N ASP A 150 16.43 -4.82 5.49
CA ASP A 150 16.21 -5.94 6.40
C ASP A 150 16.43 -5.59 7.87
N ASP A 151 17.48 -4.83 8.19
CA ASP A 151 17.83 -4.48 9.57
C ASP A 151 18.75 -3.26 9.63
N ILE A 152 18.40 -2.31 10.47
CA ILE A 152 19.18 -1.10 10.76
C ILE A 152 19.44 -0.92 12.28
N GLY A 153 19.37 -2.02 13.05
CA GLY A 153 19.54 -2.02 14.49
C GLY A 153 18.24 -1.94 15.27
N GLY A 154 18.24 -1.28 16.41
CA GLY A 154 17.08 -1.18 17.28
C GLY A 154 16.90 -2.38 18.22
N ALA A 155 15.74 -2.44 18.89
CA ALA A 155 15.48 -3.36 20.01
C ALA A 155 15.33 -4.83 19.56
N VAL A 156 14.81 -5.06 18.35
CA VAL A 156 14.52 -6.41 17.83
C VAL A 156 15.17 -6.64 16.46
N PRO A 157 15.43 -7.89 16.05
CA PRO A 157 15.82 -8.20 14.68
C PRO A 157 14.77 -7.67 13.69
N GLY A 158 15.24 -7.07 12.59
CA GLY A 158 14.36 -6.45 11.61
C GLY A 158 13.95 -5.02 11.91
N SER A 159 14.40 -4.43 13.01
CA SER A 159 14.21 -3.01 13.34
C SER A 159 12.74 -2.56 13.43
N MET A 160 11.83 -3.49 13.75
CA MET A 160 10.41 -3.21 13.84
C MET A 160 9.81 -3.74 15.16
N PRO A 161 10.21 -3.19 16.33
CA PRO A 161 9.61 -3.60 17.61
C PRO A 161 8.12 -3.24 17.64
N SER A 162 7.28 -4.22 17.92
CA SER A 162 5.82 -4.07 17.96
C SER A 162 5.33 -3.28 19.18
N ASN A 163 6.17 -3.11 20.18
CA ASN A 163 5.86 -2.48 21.45
C ASN A 163 6.79 -1.30 21.80
N ALA A 164 7.49 -0.75 20.81
CA ALA A 164 8.36 0.41 21.00
C ALA A 164 7.62 1.58 21.66
N ARG A 165 8.30 2.28 22.57
CA ARG A 165 7.78 3.47 23.25
C ARG A 165 8.52 4.74 22.82
N SER A 166 9.55 4.60 22.03
CA SER A 166 10.38 5.68 21.51
C SER A 166 10.96 5.29 20.15
N VAL A 167 11.06 6.22 19.22
CA VAL A 167 11.71 6.02 17.93
C VAL A 167 13.17 5.54 18.06
N PHE A 168 13.84 5.83 19.18
CA PHE A 168 15.20 5.34 19.45
C PHE A 168 15.29 3.82 19.64
N GLU A 169 14.18 3.14 19.91
CA GLU A 169 14.13 1.69 19.98
C GLU A 169 14.00 1.03 18.59
N GLU A 170 13.67 1.82 17.56
CA GLU A 170 13.34 1.33 16.21
C GLU A 170 14.57 1.17 15.30
N GLY A 171 15.72 1.74 15.65
CA GLY A 171 16.95 1.61 14.89
C GLY A 171 17.75 2.89 14.74
N LEU A 172 18.69 2.87 13.80
CA LEU A 172 19.54 4.01 13.49
C LEU A 172 18.75 5.05 12.70
N MET A 173 18.61 6.24 13.26
CA MET A 173 18.00 7.40 12.63
C MET A 173 19.08 8.33 12.08
N VAL A 174 19.04 8.63 10.79
CA VAL A 174 20.04 9.43 10.09
C VAL A 174 19.34 10.63 9.43
N PRO A 175 19.68 11.87 9.82
CA PRO A 175 19.20 13.07 9.15
C PRO A 175 19.75 13.16 7.72
N PRO A 176 19.32 14.14 6.90
CA PRO A 176 19.92 14.36 5.59
C PRO A 176 21.45 14.51 5.67
N ILE A 177 22.17 13.66 4.94
CA ILE A 177 23.63 13.68 4.82
C ILE A 177 24.07 13.48 3.38
N LYS A 178 25.29 13.85 3.04
CA LYS A 178 25.97 13.36 1.83
C LYS A 178 26.51 11.94 2.10
N LEU A 179 25.94 10.96 1.43
CA LEU A 179 26.43 9.57 1.43
C LEU A 179 27.60 9.41 0.49
N TRP A 180 27.57 10.12 -0.67
CA TRP A 180 28.73 10.30 -1.55
C TRP A 180 28.94 11.80 -1.78
N ASP A 181 30.18 12.25 -1.76
CA ASP A 181 30.59 13.62 -1.99
C ASP A 181 31.46 13.68 -3.26
N GLU A 182 30.98 14.30 -4.30
CA GLU A 182 31.61 14.37 -5.63
C GLU A 182 32.07 12.98 -6.17
N GLY A 183 31.23 11.94 -5.97
CA GLY A 183 31.52 10.56 -6.38
C GLY A 183 32.37 9.76 -5.38
N VAL A 184 32.76 10.32 -4.25
CA VAL A 184 33.54 9.64 -3.22
C VAL A 184 32.63 9.18 -2.08
N PRO A 185 32.50 7.86 -1.80
CA PRO A 185 31.68 7.35 -0.71
C PRO A 185 32.14 7.85 0.66
N ASN A 186 31.20 8.30 1.47
CA ASN A 186 31.42 8.66 2.87
C ASN A 186 31.61 7.39 3.73
N ARG A 187 32.86 6.92 3.82
CA ARG A 187 33.19 5.69 4.54
C ARG A 187 32.80 5.71 6.01
N ALA A 188 32.85 6.88 6.66
CA ALA A 188 32.47 6.98 8.07
C ALA A 188 30.98 6.72 8.25
N ALA A 189 30.12 7.36 7.46
CA ALA A 189 28.67 7.13 7.47
C ALA A 189 28.33 5.66 7.20
N LEU A 190 28.85 5.09 6.10
CA LEU A 190 28.62 3.69 5.74
C LEU A 190 29.08 2.71 6.82
N THR A 191 30.24 2.97 7.45
CA THR A 191 30.75 2.12 8.55
C THR A 191 29.85 2.19 9.79
N ILE A 192 29.34 3.38 10.14
CA ILE A 192 28.40 3.53 11.27
C ILE A 192 27.09 2.79 10.95
N MET A 193 26.54 2.97 9.78
CA MET A 193 25.27 2.34 9.38
C MET A 193 25.39 0.81 9.39
N THR A 194 26.40 0.25 8.71
CA THR A 194 26.60 -1.21 8.64
C THR A 194 26.95 -1.82 10.01
N ARG A 195 27.68 -1.09 10.88
CA ARG A 195 27.99 -1.57 12.23
C ARG A 195 26.77 -1.66 13.14
N ASN A 196 25.76 -0.86 12.90
CA ASN A 196 24.51 -0.89 13.68
C ASN A 196 23.52 -1.94 13.18
N SER A 197 23.71 -2.51 11.99
CA SER A 197 22.85 -3.55 11.41
C SER A 197 23.29 -4.95 11.86
N ARG A 198 22.29 -5.84 12.08
CA ARG A 198 22.52 -7.28 12.25
C ARG A 198 22.77 -7.98 10.90
N MET A 199 22.46 -7.30 9.79
CA MET A 199 22.60 -7.78 8.40
C MET A 199 23.51 -6.85 7.58
N PRO A 200 24.77 -6.62 8.00
CA PRO A 200 25.63 -5.57 7.46
C PRO A 200 25.92 -5.71 5.96
N ASP A 201 26.05 -6.95 5.47
CA ASP A 201 26.34 -7.23 4.06
C ASP A 201 25.13 -6.96 3.15
N SER A 202 23.92 -7.28 3.63
CA SER A 202 22.68 -6.94 2.93
C SER A 202 22.50 -5.44 2.86
N LEU A 203 22.62 -4.74 4.00
CA LEU A 203 22.50 -3.28 4.08
C LEU A 203 23.48 -2.57 3.15
N ALA A 204 24.77 -2.96 3.17
CA ALA A 204 25.78 -2.35 2.30
C ALA A 204 25.48 -2.58 0.81
N GLY A 205 25.06 -3.82 0.45
CA GLY A 205 24.76 -4.16 -0.92
C GLY A 205 23.52 -3.50 -1.47
N ASP A 206 22.50 -3.33 -0.64
CA ASP A 206 21.24 -2.68 -1.03
C ASP A 206 21.44 -1.16 -1.20
N LEU A 207 22.18 -0.51 -0.30
CA LEU A 207 22.55 0.91 -0.45
C LEU A 207 23.37 1.14 -1.72
N ASP A 208 24.32 0.25 -2.04
CA ASP A 208 25.11 0.35 -3.28
C ASP A 208 24.22 0.18 -4.53
N ALA A 209 23.25 -0.73 -4.46
CA ALA A 209 22.26 -0.94 -5.53
C ALA A 209 21.40 0.32 -5.77
N GLU A 210 20.88 0.93 -4.71
CA GLU A 210 20.09 2.17 -4.80
C GLU A 210 20.89 3.35 -5.31
N CYS A 211 22.09 3.59 -4.76
CA CYS A 211 22.99 4.65 -5.21
C CYS A 211 23.35 4.49 -6.71
N SER A 212 23.76 3.29 -7.11
CA SER A 212 24.15 3.02 -8.49
C SER A 212 23.00 3.16 -9.48
N ALA A 213 21.80 2.70 -9.09
CA ALA A 213 20.60 2.81 -9.92
C ALA A 213 20.15 4.27 -10.05
N CYS A 214 20.16 5.06 -8.96
CA CYS A 214 19.82 6.48 -9.03
C CYS A 214 20.84 7.27 -9.87
N LEU A 215 22.14 6.99 -9.77
CA LEU A 215 23.18 7.60 -10.62
C LEU A 215 23.00 7.22 -12.10
N MET A 216 22.59 5.98 -12.39
CA MET A 216 22.24 5.55 -13.75
C MET A 216 21.04 6.36 -14.26
N GLY A 217 19.98 6.45 -13.48
CA GLY A 217 18.78 7.24 -13.81
C GLY A 217 19.11 8.72 -14.04
N ALA A 218 19.98 9.31 -13.20
CA ALA A 218 20.42 10.69 -13.35
C ALA A 218 21.15 10.93 -14.68
N ARG A 219 22.02 10.02 -15.09
CA ARG A 219 22.68 10.11 -16.43
C ARG A 219 21.67 10.03 -17.57
N ARG A 220 20.74 9.07 -17.50
CA ARG A 220 19.69 8.90 -18.52
C ARG A 220 18.80 10.13 -18.64
N LEU A 221 18.46 10.75 -17.49
CA LEU A 221 17.69 11.99 -17.51
C LEU A 221 18.49 13.16 -18.07
N GLY A 222 19.79 13.24 -17.79
CA GLY A 222 20.70 14.21 -18.41
C GLY A 222 20.71 14.11 -19.94
N GLU A 223 20.75 12.89 -20.51
CA GLU A 223 20.69 12.65 -21.97
C GLU A 223 19.38 13.20 -22.58
N LEU A 224 18.28 13.24 -21.85
CA LEU A 224 17.02 13.83 -22.30
C LEU A 224 17.17 15.37 -22.49
N PHE A 225 17.82 16.03 -21.52
CA PHE A 225 18.13 17.45 -21.59
C PHE A 225 19.13 17.76 -22.70
N ASP A 226 20.16 16.93 -22.89
CA ASP A 226 21.14 17.08 -23.98
C ASP A 226 20.47 16.98 -25.35
N ARG A 227 19.46 16.12 -25.49
CA ARG A 227 18.77 15.89 -26.76
C ARG A 227 17.78 16.97 -27.15
N TYR A 228 17.01 17.48 -26.20
CA TYR A 228 15.88 18.36 -26.48
C TYR A 228 16.06 19.78 -25.96
N GLY A 229 17.10 20.03 -25.16
CA GLY A 229 17.36 21.29 -24.51
C GLY A 229 16.51 21.52 -23.26
N ARG A 230 17.05 22.30 -22.34
CA ARG A 230 16.46 22.53 -21.01
C ARG A 230 15.05 23.13 -21.07
N GLU A 231 14.89 24.20 -21.84
CA GLU A 231 13.61 24.94 -21.94
C GLU A 231 12.46 24.03 -22.42
N ALA A 232 12.74 23.21 -23.46
CA ALA A 232 11.73 22.30 -24.02
C ALA A 232 11.34 21.20 -23.05
N VAL A 233 12.31 20.59 -22.32
CA VAL A 233 12.04 19.54 -21.32
C VAL A 233 11.29 20.08 -20.12
N GLU A 234 11.68 21.26 -19.58
CA GLU A 234 10.97 21.89 -18.47
C GLU A 234 9.53 22.28 -18.84
N ALA A 235 9.31 22.75 -20.08
CA ALA A 235 7.95 23.01 -20.59
C ALA A 235 7.11 21.72 -20.68
N CYS A 236 7.72 20.58 -21.05
CA CYS A 236 7.02 19.28 -20.99
C CYS A 236 6.69 18.86 -19.57
N PHE A 237 7.57 19.07 -18.59
CA PHE A 237 7.28 18.80 -17.17
C PHE A 237 6.07 19.61 -16.67
N ASP A 238 6.02 20.91 -17.01
CA ASP A 238 4.88 21.75 -16.68
C ASP A 238 3.58 21.27 -17.35
N ALA A 239 3.66 20.80 -18.60
CA ALA A 239 2.52 20.25 -19.32
C ALA A 239 2.02 18.95 -18.69
N ILE A 240 2.90 18.01 -18.33
CA ILE A 240 2.57 16.72 -17.68
C ILE A 240 1.81 16.98 -16.37
N ILE A 241 2.34 17.88 -15.52
CA ILE A 241 1.71 18.24 -14.24
C ILE A 241 0.36 18.92 -14.46
N SER A 242 0.27 19.88 -15.39
CA SER A 242 -0.97 20.59 -15.70
C SER A 242 -2.05 19.66 -16.26
N ASN A 243 -1.67 18.70 -17.11
CA ASN A 243 -2.58 17.71 -17.66
C ASN A 243 -3.21 16.84 -16.54
N THR A 244 -2.41 16.40 -15.57
CA THR A 244 -2.93 15.68 -14.40
C THR A 244 -3.89 16.56 -13.59
N THR A 245 -3.53 17.80 -13.31
CA THR A 245 -4.38 18.74 -12.57
C THR A 245 -5.74 18.91 -13.25
N GLU A 246 -5.74 19.18 -14.55
CA GLU A 246 -6.98 19.40 -15.31
C GLU A 246 -7.83 18.14 -15.41
N THR A 247 -7.19 16.98 -15.64
CA THR A 247 -7.87 15.69 -15.73
C THR A 247 -8.54 15.34 -14.40
N PHE A 248 -7.82 15.45 -13.27
CA PHE A 248 -8.39 15.19 -11.96
C PHE A 248 -9.55 16.13 -11.65
N ARG A 249 -9.38 17.43 -11.88
CA ARG A 249 -10.44 18.44 -11.64
C ARG A 249 -11.71 18.10 -12.44
N ARG A 250 -11.57 17.89 -13.74
CA ARG A 250 -12.70 17.72 -14.66
C ARG A 250 -13.35 16.33 -14.59
N GLU A 251 -12.55 15.27 -14.53
CA GLU A 251 -13.05 13.91 -14.71
C GLU A 251 -13.37 13.21 -13.38
N LEU A 252 -12.73 13.59 -12.29
CA LEU A 252 -12.87 12.93 -11.01
C LEU A 252 -13.57 13.80 -9.98
N LEU A 253 -12.98 14.96 -9.66
CA LEU A 253 -13.49 15.80 -8.56
C LEU A 253 -14.90 16.35 -8.87
N ALA A 254 -15.19 16.67 -10.12
CA ALA A 254 -16.52 17.11 -10.54
C ALA A 254 -17.65 16.11 -10.24
N LYS A 255 -17.32 14.86 -9.93
CA LYS A 255 -18.30 13.81 -9.58
C LYS A 255 -18.58 13.71 -8.08
N ILE A 256 -17.81 14.41 -7.26
CA ILE A 256 -18.05 14.43 -5.82
C ILE A 256 -19.10 15.53 -5.56
N PRO A 257 -20.24 15.23 -4.92
CA PRO A 257 -21.22 16.23 -4.55
C PRO A 257 -20.61 17.32 -3.68
N GLU A 258 -20.99 18.60 -3.94
CA GLU A 258 -20.61 19.72 -3.08
C GLU A 258 -21.14 19.55 -1.66
N GLY A 259 -20.40 20.06 -0.68
CA GLY A 259 -20.78 20.01 0.73
C GLY A 259 -19.68 19.45 1.61
N THR A 260 -20.07 19.11 2.83
CA THR A 260 -19.17 18.56 3.85
C THR A 260 -19.56 17.14 4.19
N HIS A 261 -18.59 16.22 4.11
CA HIS A 261 -18.75 14.79 4.36
C HIS A 261 -17.75 14.35 5.41
N VAL A 262 -18.18 13.54 6.37
CA VAL A 262 -17.33 13.08 7.48
C VAL A 262 -17.34 11.56 7.56
N TRP A 263 -16.19 10.99 7.85
CA TRP A 263 -16.02 9.58 8.15
C TRP A 263 -14.84 9.37 9.11
N GLU A 264 -14.88 8.30 9.86
CA GLU A 264 -13.75 7.87 10.68
C GLU A 264 -13.59 6.36 10.64
N ASP A 265 -12.35 5.92 10.79
CA ASP A 265 -11.98 4.52 10.95
C ASP A 265 -10.90 4.40 12.04
N TYR A 266 -10.49 3.19 12.39
CA TYR A 266 -9.76 2.94 13.62
C TYR A 266 -8.61 1.97 13.39
N ALA A 267 -7.47 2.23 14.04
CA ALA A 267 -6.54 1.18 14.42
C ALA A 267 -6.97 0.61 15.78
N GLU A 268 -6.72 -0.67 15.99
CA GLU A 268 -7.34 -1.42 17.12
C GLU A 268 -6.46 -1.53 18.36
N HIS A 269 -5.15 -1.36 18.21
CA HIS A 269 -4.19 -1.35 19.31
C HIS A 269 -2.85 -0.74 18.87
N ASP A 270 -2.04 -0.37 19.83
CA ASP A 270 -0.72 0.27 19.61
C ASP A 270 0.47 -0.59 20.06
N GLY A 271 0.25 -1.83 20.49
CA GLY A 271 1.28 -2.72 20.98
C GLY A 271 1.76 -2.47 22.41
N VAL A 272 1.28 -1.42 23.06
CA VAL A 272 1.67 -1.02 24.41
C VAL A 272 0.50 -0.99 25.39
N ASP A 273 -0.59 -0.34 25.01
CA ASP A 273 -1.82 -0.29 25.80
C ASP A 273 -2.73 -1.48 25.41
N ALA A 274 -3.73 -1.77 26.25
CA ALA A 274 -4.77 -2.73 25.89
C ALA A 274 -5.50 -2.30 24.59
N PRO A 275 -6.02 -3.25 23.79
CA PRO A 275 -6.75 -2.93 22.57
C PRO A 275 -7.86 -1.91 22.80
N ARG A 276 -7.89 -0.89 21.94
CA ARG A 276 -8.89 0.19 21.95
C ARG A 276 -8.97 0.85 20.58
N LEU A 277 -10.01 1.62 20.34
CA LEU A 277 -10.14 2.38 19.10
C LEU A 277 -9.21 3.60 19.10
N HIS A 278 -8.27 3.62 18.15
CA HIS A 278 -7.45 4.77 17.80
C HIS A 278 -8.04 5.42 16.56
N THR A 279 -8.82 6.48 16.76
CA THR A 279 -9.63 7.14 15.73
C THR A 279 -8.77 7.88 14.72
N GLN A 280 -9.05 7.69 13.44
CA GLN A 280 -8.58 8.49 12.32
C GLN A 280 -9.80 9.11 11.66
N ARG A 281 -9.98 10.40 11.83
CA ARG A 281 -11.14 11.15 11.35
C ARG A 281 -10.76 12.01 10.15
N MET A 282 -11.68 12.09 9.20
CA MET A 282 -11.54 12.93 8.03
C MET A 282 -12.86 13.67 7.76
N THR A 283 -12.76 14.99 7.64
CA THR A 283 -13.82 15.85 7.13
C THR A 283 -13.41 16.33 5.74
N LEU A 284 -14.16 15.94 4.73
CA LEU A 284 -13.96 16.35 3.34
C LEU A 284 -14.97 17.46 3.01
N THR A 285 -14.47 18.65 2.68
CA THR A 285 -15.30 19.75 2.15
C THR A 285 -15.02 19.91 0.66
N VAL A 286 -16.08 19.94 -0.13
CA VAL A 286 -16.04 20.02 -1.59
C VAL A 286 -16.72 21.32 -2.05
N ASP A 287 -15.98 22.15 -2.77
CA ASP A 287 -16.47 23.39 -3.40
C ASP A 287 -15.83 23.53 -4.79
N HIS A 288 -16.59 23.20 -5.84
CA HIS A 288 -16.09 23.24 -7.22
C HIS A 288 -15.80 24.64 -7.72
N SER A 289 -16.37 25.67 -7.09
CA SER A 289 -16.14 27.06 -7.44
C SER A 289 -14.82 27.62 -6.87
N ALA A 290 -14.27 26.95 -5.83
CA ALA A 290 -13.04 27.37 -5.18
C ALA A 290 -11.80 27.07 -6.04
N PRO A 291 -10.74 27.89 -5.95
CA PRO A 291 -9.45 27.59 -6.59
C PRO A 291 -8.90 26.23 -6.15
N VAL A 292 -9.05 25.88 -4.87
CA VAL A 292 -8.74 24.57 -4.29
C VAL A 292 -10.07 23.87 -3.97
N PRO A 293 -10.52 22.91 -4.80
CA PRO A 293 -11.87 22.35 -4.69
C PRO A 293 -12.06 21.37 -3.53
N LEU A 294 -10.98 20.79 -2.98
CA LEU A 294 -11.06 19.85 -1.87
C LEU A 294 -10.31 20.37 -0.64
N VAL A 295 -10.99 20.36 0.50
CA VAL A 295 -10.37 20.55 1.81
C VAL A 295 -10.52 19.27 2.61
N ILE A 296 -9.40 18.68 3.03
CA ILE A 296 -9.34 17.49 3.89
C ILE A 296 -8.87 17.95 5.27
N ASP A 297 -9.74 17.81 6.26
CA ASP A 297 -9.48 18.18 7.65
C ASP A 297 -9.44 16.93 8.53
N PHE A 298 -8.31 16.72 9.23
CA PHE A 298 -8.08 15.59 10.11
C PHE A 298 -8.38 15.88 11.60
N THR A 299 -8.97 17.01 11.90
CA THR A 299 -9.36 17.39 13.28
C THR A 299 -10.30 16.33 13.86
N GLY A 300 -10.01 15.88 15.10
CA GLY A 300 -10.72 14.79 15.77
C GLY A 300 -10.01 13.43 15.67
N THR A 301 -8.87 13.37 14.99
CA THR A 301 -7.96 12.20 15.07
C THR A 301 -7.43 12.06 16.51
N SER A 302 -7.34 10.81 16.98
CA SER A 302 -6.89 10.47 18.34
C SER A 302 -5.56 11.09 18.72
N PRO A 303 -5.33 11.36 20.02
CA PRO A 303 -4.00 11.68 20.54
C PRO A 303 -2.95 10.65 20.10
N GLN A 304 -1.67 11.07 20.07
CA GLN A 304 -0.57 10.16 19.76
C GLN A 304 -0.60 8.92 20.64
N ALA A 305 -0.34 7.77 20.03
CA ALA A 305 -0.23 6.49 20.71
C ALA A 305 1.09 6.41 21.50
N LYS A 306 1.09 5.61 22.56
CA LYS A 306 2.33 5.29 23.28
C LYS A 306 3.22 4.32 22.49
N GLY A 307 2.58 3.47 21.70
CA GLY A 307 3.22 2.48 20.85
C GLY A 307 3.44 2.99 19.41
N PRO A 308 4.04 2.16 18.54
CA PRO A 308 4.69 2.57 17.30
C PRO A 308 3.74 2.85 16.11
N ILE A 309 2.45 3.08 16.33
CA ILE A 309 1.49 3.31 15.24
C ILE A 309 1.41 4.76 14.76
N ASN A 310 2.16 5.69 15.34
CA ASN A 310 2.12 7.10 14.96
C ASN A 310 2.73 7.31 13.57
N HIS A 311 2.20 8.24 12.80
CA HIS A 311 2.79 8.67 11.54
C HIS A 311 3.41 10.04 11.71
N ALA A 312 4.73 10.09 11.77
CA ALA A 312 5.46 11.32 11.95
C ALA A 312 5.40 12.19 10.69
N GLY A 313 5.13 13.46 10.88
CA GLY A 313 5.15 14.45 9.83
C GLY A 313 4.67 15.78 10.37
N ASP A 314 5.51 16.79 10.33
CA ASP A 314 5.11 18.18 10.50
C ASP A 314 5.00 18.74 9.08
N TYR A 315 3.92 18.35 8.43
CA TYR A 315 3.74 18.62 7.01
C TYR A 315 3.42 20.09 6.82
N ALA A 316 4.34 20.86 6.23
CA ALA A 316 4.09 22.27 5.94
C ALA A 316 2.80 22.44 5.13
N ASP A 317 2.61 21.61 4.08
CA ASP A 317 1.45 21.69 3.19
C ASP A 317 0.81 20.33 2.89
N GLY A 318 1.22 19.27 3.58
CA GLY A 318 0.72 17.91 3.38
C GLY A 318 1.03 17.32 1.99
N VAL A 319 2.08 17.78 1.32
CA VAL A 319 2.42 17.41 -0.07
C VAL A 319 2.53 15.88 -0.24
N PHE A 320 3.16 15.20 0.71
CA PHE A 320 3.22 13.75 0.68
C PHE A 320 1.82 13.11 0.75
N LEU A 321 1.01 13.49 1.74
CA LEU A 321 -0.32 12.91 1.93
C LEU A 321 -1.29 13.23 0.79
N LYS A 322 -1.20 14.40 0.18
CA LYS A 322 -2.00 14.75 -1.00
C LYS A 322 -1.77 13.74 -2.13
N LYS A 323 -0.52 13.42 -2.41
CA LYS A 323 -0.14 12.41 -3.42
C LYS A 323 -0.46 10.99 -2.96
N TRP A 324 -0.27 10.69 -1.68
CA TRP A 324 -0.55 9.38 -1.11
C TRP A 324 -2.03 9.00 -1.16
N LEU A 325 -2.92 9.95 -0.90
CA LEU A 325 -4.37 9.73 -0.89
C LEU A 325 -5.01 9.81 -2.29
N ALA A 326 -4.41 10.55 -3.22
CA ALA A 326 -4.98 10.80 -4.55
C ALA A 326 -5.29 9.54 -5.38
N PRO A 327 -4.56 8.41 -5.29
CA PRO A 327 -4.93 7.17 -5.99
C PRO A 327 -6.36 6.70 -5.71
N ILE A 328 -6.91 6.98 -4.52
CA ILE A 328 -8.30 6.62 -4.17
C ILE A 328 -9.30 7.37 -5.06
N LEU A 329 -8.99 8.61 -5.44
CA LEU A 329 -9.85 9.43 -6.30
C LEU A 329 -10.05 8.80 -7.69
N ARG A 330 -9.12 7.98 -8.16
CA ARG A 330 -9.24 7.29 -9.46
C ARG A 330 -10.48 6.37 -9.52
N ASN A 331 -10.97 5.86 -8.38
CA ASN A 331 -12.20 5.07 -8.32
C ASN A 331 -13.45 5.86 -8.74
N LEU A 332 -13.37 7.18 -8.86
CA LEU A 332 -14.42 8.04 -9.41
C LEU A 332 -14.45 8.04 -10.94
N ALA A 333 -13.48 7.44 -11.63
CA ALA A 333 -13.50 7.30 -13.09
C ALA A 333 -14.75 6.54 -13.56
N ASP A 334 -15.17 6.77 -14.81
CA ASP A 334 -16.39 6.17 -15.33
C ASP A 334 -16.24 4.68 -15.59
N THR A 335 -15.04 4.25 -15.97
CA THR A 335 -14.73 2.85 -16.27
C THR A 335 -13.43 2.39 -15.63
N PRO A 336 -13.26 1.07 -15.39
CA PRO A 336 -12.01 0.52 -14.88
C PRO A 336 -10.81 0.80 -15.79
N GLU A 337 -10.99 0.80 -17.10
CA GLU A 337 -9.94 1.09 -18.07
C GLU A 337 -9.46 2.53 -17.90
N ARG A 338 -10.40 3.49 -17.77
CA ARG A 338 -10.04 4.90 -17.50
C ARG A 338 -9.34 5.07 -16.17
N MET A 339 -9.78 4.35 -15.14
CA MET A 339 -9.11 4.35 -13.83
C MET A 339 -7.65 3.91 -13.95
N ALA A 340 -7.36 2.89 -14.76
CA ALA A 340 -6.01 2.37 -14.96
C ALA A 340 -5.10 3.32 -15.75
N GLU A 341 -5.67 4.20 -16.59
CA GLU A 341 -4.91 5.18 -17.39
C GLU A 341 -4.52 6.44 -16.61
N LEU A 342 -5.10 6.66 -15.44
CA LEU A 342 -4.89 7.89 -14.66
C LEU A 342 -3.65 7.76 -13.77
N ASP A 343 -2.67 8.59 -14.03
CA ASP A 343 -1.47 8.74 -13.20
C ASP A 343 -1.67 9.76 -12.08
N VAL A 344 -0.92 9.58 -10.98
CA VAL A 344 -0.90 10.49 -9.83
C VAL A 344 0.51 11.06 -9.65
N ASN A 345 0.71 12.28 -10.13
CA ASN A 345 1.95 13.03 -9.94
C ASN A 345 1.69 14.32 -9.12
N GLU A 346 2.61 15.27 -9.15
CA GLU A 346 2.46 16.55 -8.42
C GLU A 346 1.21 17.36 -8.83
N GLY A 347 0.61 17.07 -9.97
CA GLY A 347 -0.59 17.78 -10.48
C GLY A 347 -1.82 17.66 -9.58
N VAL A 348 -1.85 16.70 -8.64
CA VAL A 348 -2.95 16.59 -7.67
C VAL A 348 -2.81 17.57 -6.50
N VAL A 349 -1.59 18.03 -6.21
CA VAL A 349 -1.28 18.85 -5.02
C VAL A 349 -2.07 20.16 -4.98
N PRO A 350 -2.18 20.96 -6.07
CA PRO A 350 -2.92 22.20 -6.06
C PRO A 350 -4.45 22.05 -5.94
N LEU A 351 -4.96 20.82 -6.04
CA LEU A 351 -6.40 20.54 -5.95
C LEU A 351 -6.87 20.27 -4.53
N ILE A 352 -5.95 20.09 -3.58
CA ILE A 352 -6.24 19.62 -2.22
C ILE A 352 -5.58 20.56 -1.21
N GLU A 353 -6.36 21.09 -0.28
CA GLU A 353 -5.89 21.69 0.97
C GLU A 353 -5.97 20.63 2.08
N MET A 354 -4.96 20.55 2.94
CA MET A 354 -4.99 19.67 4.11
C MET A 354 -4.90 20.50 5.39
N ARG A 355 -5.72 20.14 6.37
CA ARG A 355 -5.72 20.70 7.72
C ARG A 355 -5.40 19.61 8.71
N PHE A 356 -4.29 19.80 9.43
CA PHE A 356 -3.85 18.86 10.42
C PHE A 356 -4.33 19.27 11.81
N PRO A 357 -4.56 18.27 12.72
CA PRO A 357 -4.83 18.57 14.13
C PRO A 357 -3.59 19.18 14.80
N GLU A 358 -3.77 19.70 16.00
CA GLU A 358 -2.65 20.17 16.82
C GLU A 358 -1.61 19.05 17.05
N LYS A 359 -0.37 19.44 17.38
CA LYS A 359 0.71 18.49 17.70
C LYS A 359 0.33 17.57 18.86
N GLY A 360 0.77 16.32 18.78
CA GLY A 360 0.47 15.29 19.77
C GLY A 360 -0.70 14.38 19.40
N THR A 361 -0.98 14.22 18.10
CA THR A 361 -1.94 13.24 17.59
C THR A 361 -1.23 12.13 16.80
N LEU A 362 -1.99 11.10 16.37
CA LEU A 362 -1.48 10.02 15.51
C LEU A 362 -0.83 10.51 14.21
N LEU A 363 -1.29 11.65 13.66
CA LEU A 363 -0.78 12.25 12.42
C LEU A 363 0.24 13.37 12.65
N THR A 364 0.37 13.86 13.86
CA THR A 364 1.26 14.94 14.24
C THR A 364 1.97 14.63 15.56
N PRO A 365 2.60 13.44 15.69
CA PRO A 365 3.21 13.02 16.96
C PRO A 365 4.39 13.93 17.32
N ILE A 366 4.60 14.07 18.62
CA ILE A 366 5.73 14.82 19.17
C ILE A 366 6.93 13.88 19.32
N PHE A 367 8.09 14.29 18.78
CA PHE A 367 9.35 13.58 18.98
C PHE A 367 9.62 13.33 20.49
N PRO A 368 10.03 12.13 20.92
CA PRO A 368 10.44 10.98 20.12
C PRO A 368 9.40 9.85 20.07
N ALA A 369 8.12 10.12 19.80
CA ALA A 369 7.11 9.08 19.69
C ALA A 369 7.49 8.01 18.63
N PRO A 370 7.24 6.71 18.89
CA PRO A 370 7.63 5.64 18.00
C PRO A 370 6.70 5.56 16.77
N THR A 371 7.21 5.03 15.64
CA THR A 371 6.56 5.15 14.33
C THR A 371 6.59 3.87 13.47
N ASN A 372 7.30 2.82 13.85
CA ASN A 372 7.60 1.73 12.92
C ASN A 372 6.36 0.99 12.38
N ALA A 373 5.27 0.90 13.14
CA ALA A 373 3.99 0.35 12.72
C ALA A 373 3.02 1.44 12.18
N ARG A 374 3.54 2.56 11.70
CA ARG A 374 2.78 3.69 11.12
C ARG A 374 1.79 3.28 10.03
N THR A 375 2.00 2.12 9.43
CA THR A 375 1.11 1.56 8.41
C THR A 375 -0.33 1.41 8.91
N PHE A 376 -0.54 1.21 10.21
CA PHE A 376 -1.86 1.17 10.83
C PHE A 376 -2.59 2.52 10.74
N VAL A 377 -1.87 3.61 10.54
CA VAL A 377 -2.41 4.95 10.35
C VAL A 377 -2.41 5.34 8.88
N ILE A 378 -1.24 5.34 8.22
CA ILE A 378 -1.11 5.89 6.87
C ILE A 378 -1.91 5.09 5.81
N LEU A 379 -1.98 3.77 5.93
CA LEU A 379 -2.78 2.94 5.02
C LEU A 379 -4.27 3.01 5.37
N ARG A 380 -4.59 3.18 6.65
CA ARG A 380 -5.98 3.38 7.10
C ARG A 380 -6.58 4.65 6.51
N LEU A 381 -5.79 5.71 6.33
CA LEU A 381 -6.27 6.95 5.70
C LEU A 381 -6.80 6.73 4.27
N LEU A 382 -6.30 5.74 3.53
CA LEU A 382 -6.86 5.37 2.22
C LEU A 382 -8.30 4.86 2.37
N GLY A 383 -8.54 3.97 3.36
CA GLY A 383 -9.88 3.49 3.70
C GLY A 383 -10.77 4.62 4.24
N VAL A 384 -10.23 5.52 5.06
CA VAL A 384 -10.99 6.68 5.56
C VAL A 384 -11.47 7.57 4.41
N LEU A 385 -10.59 7.89 3.43
CA LEU A 385 -10.98 8.67 2.25
C LEU A 385 -11.99 7.90 1.38
N ALA A 386 -11.81 6.60 1.19
CA ALA A 386 -12.77 5.78 0.46
C ALA A 386 -14.15 5.79 1.14
N GLY A 387 -14.20 5.70 2.48
CA GLY A 387 -15.43 5.77 3.26
C GLY A 387 -16.13 7.13 3.17
N VAL A 388 -15.38 8.24 3.28
CA VAL A 388 -15.93 9.60 3.09
C VAL A 388 -16.55 9.74 1.69
N LEU A 389 -15.83 9.29 0.67
CA LEU A 389 -16.29 9.36 -0.73
C LEU A 389 -17.47 8.42 -0.97
N ALA A 390 -17.51 7.23 -0.33
CA ALA A 390 -18.65 6.33 -0.42
C ALA A 390 -19.93 6.99 0.13
N LYS A 391 -19.84 7.68 1.28
CA LYS A 391 -20.95 8.48 1.81
C LYS A 391 -21.38 9.58 0.85
N ALA A 392 -20.42 10.34 0.33
CA ALA A 392 -20.69 11.45 -0.59
C ALA A 392 -21.35 11.00 -1.90
N THR A 393 -20.93 9.85 -2.45
CA THR A 393 -21.36 9.36 -3.77
C THR A 393 -22.44 8.28 -3.73
N GLY A 394 -23.04 8.00 -2.56
CA GLY A 394 -24.06 6.96 -2.42
C GLY A 394 -23.52 5.54 -2.69
N GLY A 395 -22.28 5.25 -2.28
CA GLY A 395 -21.68 3.93 -2.36
C GLY A 395 -20.82 3.68 -3.61
N ARG A 396 -20.58 4.68 -4.47
CA ARG A 396 -19.75 4.50 -5.68
C ARG A 396 -18.24 4.49 -5.37
N MET A 397 -17.84 3.76 -4.34
CA MET A 397 -16.46 3.52 -3.94
C MET A 397 -16.30 2.04 -3.57
N PRO A 398 -15.09 1.49 -3.62
CA PRO A 398 -14.86 0.14 -3.11
C PRO A 398 -15.12 0.08 -1.60
N ALA A 399 -15.48 -1.09 -1.10
CA ALA A 399 -15.45 -1.42 0.31
C ALA A 399 -14.01 -1.40 0.84
N ASP A 400 -13.85 -1.54 2.16
CA ASP A 400 -12.52 -1.53 2.79
C ASP A 400 -11.67 -2.72 2.35
N GLN A 401 -10.39 -2.47 2.32
CA GLN A 401 -9.40 -3.44 1.90
C GLN A 401 -8.38 -3.72 2.99
N GLU A 402 -7.65 -4.79 2.84
CA GLU A 402 -6.56 -5.12 3.71
C GLU A 402 -5.51 -3.99 3.76
N THR A 403 -4.72 -3.99 4.83
CA THR A 403 -3.51 -3.18 4.99
C THR A 403 -2.27 -4.09 5.00
N ILE A 404 -1.07 -3.51 5.11
CA ILE A 404 0.17 -4.29 5.14
C ILE A 404 0.23 -5.18 6.40
N ARG A 405 0.69 -6.41 6.20
CA ARG A 405 0.98 -7.41 7.24
C ARG A 405 2.42 -7.86 7.09
N TYR A 406 3.24 -7.54 8.07
CA TYR A 406 4.58 -8.13 8.17
C TYR A 406 4.52 -9.33 9.10
N THR A 407 4.93 -10.49 8.60
CA THR A 407 5.20 -11.66 9.43
C THR A 407 6.63 -12.12 9.19
N GLY A 408 7.22 -12.74 10.18
CA GLY A 408 8.58 -13.22 10.02
C GLY A 408 8.98 -14.25 11.07
N VAL A 409 10.09 -14.91 10.78
CA VAL A 409 10.76 -15.81 11.69
C VAL A 409 12.24 -15.53 11.69
N TYR A 410 12.88 -15.62 12.85
CA TYR A 410 14.31 -15.45 13.00
C TYR A 410 14.89 -16.47 14.00
N GLY A 411 16.18 -16.74 13.88
CA GLY A 411 16.89 -17.71 14.69
C GLY A 411 18.17 -18.17 14.01
N ASP A 412 18.58 -19.42 14.30
CA ASP A 412 19.75 -20.02 13.68
C ASP A 412 19.36 -20.96 12.53
N GLY A 413 20.00 -20.79 11.38
CA GLY A 413 19.87 -21.65 10.21
C GLY A 413 20.37 -23.08 10.46
N LEU A 414 20.20 -23.97 9.48
CA LEU A 414 20.65 -25.36 9.59
C LEU A 414 22.18 -25.48 9.77
N ASP A 415 22.92 -24.51 9.29
CA ASP A 415 24.38 -24.38 9.44
C ASP A 415 24.82 -23.62 10.70
N GLY A 416 23.85 -23.14 11.51
CA GLY A 416 24.10 -22.32 12.71
C GLY A 416 24.34 -20.84 12.44
N THR A 417 24.18 -20.38 11.20
CA THR A 417 24.24 -18.94 10.88
C THR A 417 22.93 -18.26 11.29
N PRO A 418 22.97 -17.09 11.95
CA PRO A 418 21.76 -16.35 12.23
C PRO A 418 21.01 -15.98 10.95
N TYR A 419 19.69 -16.10 10.96
CA TYR A 419 18.84 -15.66 9.87
C TYR A 419 17.69 -14.79 10.33
N LEU A 420 17.21 -13.96 9.42
CA LEU A 420 15.97 -13.23 9.52
C LEU A 420 15.21 -13.43 8.21
N MET A 421 14.01 -13.97 8.31
CA MET A 421 13.05 -14.01 7.22
C MET A 421 11.88 -13.11 7.58
N ARG A 422 11.55 -12.17 6.70
CA ARG A 422 10.33 -11.37 6.79
C ARG A 422 9.66 -11.35 5.44
N GLU A 423 8.35 -11.28 5.46
CA GLU A 423 7.59 -11.09 4.23
C GLU A 423 6.36 -10.22 4.50
N VAL A 424 5.99 -9.47 3.47
CA VAL A 424 4.72 -8.77 3.40
C VAL A 424 3.70 -9.73 2.83
N LEU A 425 2.58 -9.93 3.52
CA LEU A 425 1.50 -10.79 3.03
C LEU A 425 0.34 -9.92 2.56
N GLY A 426 -0.15 -10.19 1.35
CA GLY A 426 -1.35 -9.57 0.82
C GLY A 426 -2.61 -10.09 1.50
N GLY A 427 -3.72 -9.41 1.27
CA GLY A 427 -5.05 -9.81 1.69
C GLY A 427 -6.10 -9.50 0.62
N GLY A 428 -7.36 -9.53 0.96
CA GLY A 428 -8.42 -9.26 0.02
C GLY A 428 -8.62 -7.76 -0.22
N SER A 429 -8.83 -7.34 -1.49
CA SER A 429 -9.33 -6.00 -1.76
C SER A 429 -10.84 -5.90 -1.50
N GLY A 430 -11.35 -4.71 -1.26
CA GLY A 430 -12.79 -4.47 -1.12
C GLY A 430 -13.56 -4.80 -2.42
N GLY A 431 -14.78 -5.30 -2.28
CA GLY A 431 -15.74 -5.39 -3.37
C GLY A 431 -15.98 -4.01 -3.96
N ARG A 432 -16.12 -3.93 -5.27
CA ARG A 432 -16.31 -2.67 -6.02
C ARG A 432 -17.75 -2.56 -6.46
N TRP A 433 -18.22 -1.36 -6.75
CA TRP A 433 -19.57 -1.13 -7.22
C TRP A 433 -19.88 -1.81 -8.59
N TYR A 434 -18.86 -2.38 -9.25
CA TYR A 434 -18.97 -3.04 -10.56
C TYR A 434 -18.32 -4.43 -10.64
N ALA A 435 -17.59 -4.88 -9.62
CA ALA A 435 -16.86 -6.15 -9.65
C ALA A 435 -16.51 -6.65 -8.25
N ASP A 436 -16.26 -7.95 -8.14
CA ASP A 436 -15.69 -8.56 -6.94
C ASP A 436 -14.33 -7.96 -6.60
N GLY A 437 -13.98 -8.00 -5.33
CA GLY A 437 -12.63 -7.72 -4.84
C GLY A 437 -11.63 -8.76 -5.33
N GLU A 438 -10.40 -8.33 -5.56
CA GLU A 438 -9.29 -9.20 -5.94
C GLU A 438 -8.74 -9.95 -4.74
N ASP A 439 -8.40 -11.21 -4.97
CA ASP A 439 -7.88 -12.08 -3.92
C ASP A 439 -6.38 -11.82 -3.72
N THR A 440 -5.93 -11.81 -2.47
CA THR A 440 -4.50 -11.78 -2.08
C THR A 440 -3.66 -10.68 -2.72
N ILE A 441 -4.22 -9.47 -2.79
CA ILE A 441 -3.50 -8.30 -3.32
C ILE A 441 -2.55 -7.69 -2.28
N HIS A 442 -1.55 -6.98 -2.76
CA HIS A 442 -0.73 -6.10 -1.93
C HIS A 442 -1.18 -4.65 -2.08
N VAL A 443 -1.36 -3.94 -0.96
CA VAL A 443 -1.68 -2.50 -0.94
C VAL A 443 -0.51 -1.67 -1.47
N VAL A 444 0.72 -2.12 -1.17
CA VAL A 444 1.94 -1.52 -1.74
C VAL A 444 2.10 -2.06 -3.16
N PRO A 445 1.98 -1.22 -4.18
CA PRO A 445 2.12 -1.65 -5.57
C PRO A 445 3.44 -2.39 -5.81
N ASP A 446 3.40 -3.42 -6.64
CA ASP A 446 4.54 -4.26 -7.05
C ASP A 446 5.20 -5.10 -5.94
N SER A 447 4.75 -5.04 -4.69
CA SER A 447 5.20 -5.99 -3.66
C SER A 447 4.78 -7.42 -4.00
N ARG A 448 5.63 -8.38 -3.68
CA ARG A 448 5.47 -9.80 -4.04
C ARG A 448 5.70 -10.70 -2.86
N ASN A 449 5.09 -11.88 -2.90
CA ASN A 449 5.46 -12.95 -1.97
C ASN A 449 6.83 -13.51 -2.33
N ILE A 450 7.58 -13.90 -1.30
CA ILE A 450 8.84 -14.62 -1.51
C ILE A 450 8.52 -16.01 -2.11
N PRO A 451 9.15 -16.41 -3.23
CA PRO A 451 8.94 -17.73 -3.82
C PRO A 451 9.23 -18.85 -2.83
N VAL A 452 8.34 -19.86 -2.78
CA VAL A 452 8.43 -20.96 -1.80
C VAL A 452 9.75 -21.71 -1.92
N GLU A 453 10.20 -22.02 -3.14
CA GLU A 453 11.43 -22.75 -3.41
C GLU A 453 12.67 -21.97 -2.91
N PHE A 454 12.66 -20.66 -3.08
CA PHE A 454 13.71 -19.80 -2.55
C PHE A 454 13.68 -19.78 -1.02
N ALA A 455 12.50 -19.61 -0.43
CA ALA A 455 12.32 -19.54 1.01
C ALA A 455 12.79 -20.85 1.70
N GLU A 456 12.34 -22.00 1.22
CA GLU A 456 12.70 -23.32 1.76
C GLU A 456 14.18 -23.69 1.55
N SER A 457 14.82 -23.17 0.49
CA SER A 457 16.25 -23.38 0.26
C SER A 457 17.14 -22.58 1.20
N ARG A 458 16.62 -21.47 1.75
CA ARG A 458 17.40 -20.49 2.50
C ARG A 458 17.16 -20.54 4.00
N TRP A 459 15.92 -20.85 4.42
CA TRP A 459 15.52 -20.80 5.81
C TRP A 459 15.03 -22.16 6.33
N PRO A 460 15.17 -22.44 7.62
CA PRO A 460 14.87 -23.73 8.20
C PRO A 460 13.37 -23.95 8.45
N PHE A 461 12.55 -23.81 7.44
CA PHE A 461 11.12 -24.15 7.49
C PHE A 461 10.66 -24.77 6.17
N ARG A 462 9.45 -25.33 6.19
CA ARG A 462 8.75 -25.85 5.02
C ARG A 462 7.38 -25.22 4.90
N VAL A 463 6.99 -24.82 3.70
CA VAL A 463 5.65 -24.31 3.39
C VAL A 463 4.73 -25.50 3.12
N GLU A 464 3.90 -25.86 4.09
CA GLU A 464 2.98 -27.00 3.93
C GLU A 464 1.69 -26.65 3.21
N ARG A 465 1.31 -25.36 3.26
CA ARG A 465 0.15 -24.83 2.59
C ARG A 465 0.39 -23.38 2.18
N LEU A 466 -0.04 -23.07 0.98
CA LEU A 466 -0.23 -21.71 0.50
C LEU A 466 -1.50 -21.70 -0.38
N GLY A 467 -2.53 -21.02 0.05
CA GLY A 467 -3.81 -20.98 -0.65
C GLY A 467 -4.66 -19.80 -0.20
N LEU A 468 -5.87 -19.73 -0.75
CA LEU A 468 -6.85 -18.73 -0.35
C LEU A 468 -7.50 -19.11 0.99
N ALA A 469 -7.72 -18.11 1.86
CA ALA A 469 -8.50 -18.27 3.09
C ALA A 469 -10.00 -18.26 2.73
N ARG A 470 -10.60 -19.45 2.65
CA ARG A 470 -12.03 -19.61 2.33
C ARG A 470 -12.90 -18.80 3.28
N ASP A 471 -13.97 -18.19 2.76
CA ASP A 471 -14.92 -17.34 3.49
C ASP A 471 -14.30 -16.09 4.15
N SER A 472 -13.09 -15.70 3.78
CA SER A 472 -12.48 -14.50 4.37
C SER A 472 -13.00 -13.21 3.75
N GLY A 473 -13.35 -13.21 2.45
CA GLY A 473 -13.93 -12.05 1.78
C GLY A 473 -15.34 -11.73 2.26
N GLY A 474 -15.63 -10.47 2.53
CA GLY A 474 -16.94 -10.00 2.98
C GLY A 474 -18.03 -10.31 1.95
N PRO A 475 -19.15 -10.92 2.38
CA PRO A 475 -20.29 -11.19 1.51
C PRO A 475 -20.89 -9.90 0.92
N GLY A 476 -21.24 -9.92 -0.36
CA GLY A 476 -21.82 -8.76 -1.06
C GLY A 476 -22.43 -9.17 -2.39
N LEU A 477 -23.17 -8.25 -3.04
CA LEU A 477 -23.49 -8.35 -4.46
C LEU A 477 -22.21 -8.57 -5.26
N TYR A 478 -21.19 -7.78 -4.89
CA TYR A 478 -19.80 -8.01 -5.25
C TYR A 478 -19.02 -8.38 -3.98
N ARG A 479 -18.48 -9.59 -3.95
CA ARG A 479 -17.75 -10.17 -2.83
C ARG A 479 -16.44 -9.41 -2.61
N GLY A 480 -16.04 -9.25 -1.35
CA GLY A 480 -14.67 -8.88 -1.00
C GLY A 480 -13.67 -9.94 -1.44
N GLY A 481 -12.46 -9.54 -1.78
CA GLY A 481 -11.35 -10.44 -2.09
C GLY A 481 -10.97 -11.29 -0.88
N LEU A 482 -10.37 -12.46 -1.15
CA LEU A 482 -9.92 -13.39 -0.11
C LEU A 482 -8.49 -13.10 0.32
N GLY A 483 -8.18 -13.36 1.59
CA GLY A 483 -6.83 -13.39 2.11
C GLY A 483 -6.09 -14.71 1.85
N TYR A 484 -4.84 -14.80 2.31
CA TYR A 484 -4.03 -16.02 2.33
C TYR A 484 -4.39 -16.94 3.50
N ASP A 485 -4.17 -18.25 3.29
CA ASP A 485 -4.03 -19.28 4.33
C ASP A 485 -2.67 -19.97 4.11
N LYS A 486 -1.66 -19.56 4.88
CA LYS A 486 -0.27 -20.00 4.77
C LYS A 486 0.14 -20.78 6.01
N HIS A 487 0.74 -21.96 5.81
CA HIS A 487 1.25 -22.81 6.90
C HIS A 487 2.75 -23.02 6.74
N LEU A 488 3.50 -22.67 7.77
CA LEU A 488 4.95 -22.86 7.85
C LEU A 488 5.26 -23.89 8.94
N ARG A 489 5.85 -25.03 8.59
CA ARG A 489 6.41 -25.98 9.55
C ARG A 489 7.87 -25.64 9.83
N MET A 490 8.20 -25.33 11.07
CA MET A 490 9.56 -25.04 11.48
C MET A 490 10.41 -26.32 11.53
N LEU A 491 11.63 -26.25 10.98
CA LEU A 491 12.60 -27.37 11.02
C LEU A 491 13.62 -27.21 12.16
N ARG A 492 13.68 -26.02 12.76
CA ARG A 492 14.47 -25.69 13.96
C ARG A 492 13.67 -24.74 14.85
N ASP A 493 14.08 -24.67 16.12
CA ASP A 493 13.56 -23.67 17.03
C ASP A 493 13.84 -22.26 16.47
N ALA A 494 12.86 -21.38 16.56
CA ALA A 494 12.90 -20.02 16.05
C ALA A 494 12.01 -19.12 16.90
N SER A 495 12.09 -17.81 16.63
CA SER A 495 11.15 -16.83 17.14
C SER A 495 10.28 -16.31 16.01
N PHE A 496 8.98 -16.22 16.25
CA PHE A 496 8.00 -15.64 15.33
C PHE A 496 7.74 -14.18 15.70
N MET A 497 7.59 -13.34 14.67
CA MET A 497 7.21 -11.93 14.78
C MET A 497 6.05 -11.61 13.84
N SER A 498 5.20 -10.66 14.25
CA SER A 498 4.09 -10.16 13.45
C SER A 498 3.82 -8.68 13.74
N ILE A 499 3.59 -7.92 12.68
CA ILE A 499 3.06 -6.55 12.74
C ILE A 499 1.86 -6.51 11.80
N ALA A 500 0.67 -6.79 12.36
CA ALA A 500 -0.57 -6.89 11.62
C ALA A 500 -1.68 -6.12 12.32
N ASP A 501 -2.33 -5.24 11.57
CA ASP A 501 -3.59 -4.58 11.92
C ASP A 501 -4.78 -5.47 11.51
N ARG A 502 -5.97 -5.14 11.93
CA ARG A 502 -7.19 -5.92 11.61
C ARG A 502 -7.18 -7.34 12.17
N SER A 503 -6.63 -7.53 13.37
CA SER A 503 -6.74 -8.80 14.09
C SER A 503 -8.02 -8.89 14.94
N ILE A 504 -8.62 -7.75 15.27
CA ILE A 504 -9.90 -7.63 15.98
C ILE A 504 -10.95 -7.01 15.08
N LEU A 505 -10.64 -5.84 14.50
CA LEU A 505 -11.52 -5.17 13.54
C LEU A 505 -11.46 -5.87 12.17
N SER A 506 -12.52 -5.73 11.41
CA SER A 506 -12.62 -6.24 10.04
C SER A 506 -12.46 -5.12 9.01
N CYS A 507 -12.13 -5.49 7.77
CA CYS A 507 -12.34 -4.61 6.62
C CYS A 507 -13.85 -4.42 6.43
N TRP A 508 -14.32 -3.16 6.50
CA TRP A 508 -15.75 -2.88 6.49
C TRP A 508 -16.40 -3.11 5.12
N GLY A 509 -17.64 -3.60 5.13
CA GLY A 509 -18.51 -3.67 3.97
C GLY A 509 -19.28 -2.36 3.75
N VAL A 510 -19.77 -2.12 2.54
CA VAL A 510 -20.47 -0.88 2.16
C VAL A 510 -21.73 -1.15 1.34
N ASN A 511 -22.70 -0.25 1.42
CA ASN A 511 -23.95 -0.28 0.66
C ASN A 511 -24.74 -1.59 0.83
N GLY A 512 -24.74 -2.14 2.05
CA GLY A 512 -25.38 -3.42 2.38
C GLY A 512 -24.48 -4.65 2.23
N GLY A 513 -23.23 -4.47 1.81
CA GLY A 513 -22.21 -5.51 1.86
C GLY A 513 -21.71 -5.72 3.29
N ARG A 514 -21.20 -6.92 3.56
CA ARG A 514 -20.74 -7.31 4.90
C ARG A 514 -19.23 -7.17 5.04
N ALA A 515 -18.77 -7.08 6.28
CA ALA A 515 -17.35 -7.03 6.61
C ALA A 515 -16.64 -8.33 6.21
N GLY A 516 -15.36 -8.21 5.86
CA GLY A 516 -14.45 -9.34 5.69
C GLY A 516 -14.02 -9.95 7.01
N ARG A 517 -13.32 -11.08 6.98
CA ARG A 517 -12.77 -11.70 8.19
C ARG A 517 -11.46 -11.05 8.59
N PRO A 518 -11.18 -10.93 9.89
CA PRO A 518 -9.94 -10.34 10.39
C PRO A 518 -8.72 -11.24 10.13
N PHE A 519 -7.53 -10.66 10.33
CA PHE A 519 -6.26 -11.37 10.37
C PHE A 519 -6.21 -12.31 11.58
N VAL A 520 -5.67 -13.51 11.36
CA VAL A 520 -5.45 -14.49 12.43
C VAL A 520 -4.10 -15.17 12.22
N VAL A 521 -3.32 -15.26 13.27
CA VAL A 521 -2.12 -16.11 13.32
C VAL A 521 -2.22 -17.11 14.47
N GLU A 522 -1.84 -18.35 14.20
CA GLU A 522 -1.85 -19.45 15.16
C GLU A 522 -0.49 -20.14 15.17
N ILE A 523 -0.01 -20.50 16.36
CA ILE A 523 1.13 -21.41 16.55
C ILE A 523 0.58 -22.68 17.23
N GLU A 524 0.66 -23.83 16.56
CA GLU A 524 0.06 -25.11 17.03
C GLU A 524 -1.41 -24.95 17.43
N GLY A 525 -2.20 -24.19 16.67
CA GLY A 525 -3.61 -23.95 16.94
C GLY A 525 -3.92 -22.98 18.09
N LYS A 526 -2.90 -22.39 18.72
CA LYS A 526 -3.08 -21.31 19.69
C LYS A 526 -3.00 -19.98 18.97
N GLU A 527 -4.08 -19.21 19.02
CA GLU A 527 -4.15 -17.88 18.44
C GLU A 527 -3.21 -16.91 19.17
N MET A 528 -2.56 -16.05 18.38
CA MET A 528 -1.62 -15.03 18.82
C MET A 528 -2.19 -13.65 18.52
N GLU A 529 -1.67 -12.62 19.19
CA GLU A 529 -1.98 -11.22 18.87
C GLU A 529 -1.38 -10.80 17.52
N GLY A 530 -1.93 -9.76 16.89
CA GLY A 530 -1.41 -9.23 15.62
C GLY A 530 -0.05 -8.53 15.76
N LEU A 531 0.27 -7.97 16.94
CA LEU A 531 1.56 -7.34 17.27
C LEU A 531 2.35 -8.25 18.21
N VAL A 532 3.40 -8.87 17.70
CA VAL A 532 4.25 -9.84 18.40
C VAL A 532 5.69 -9.69 17.94
N ASP A 533 6.65 -9.61 18.87
CA ASP A 533 8.07 -9.47 18.55
C ASP A 533 8.87 -10.78 18.65
N ASP A 534 8.57 -11.60 19.65
CA ASP A 534 9.41 -12.75 20.02
C ASP A 534 8.55 -13.88 20.62
N SER A 535 7.79 -14.55 19.76
CA SER A 535 7.06 -15.75 20.16
C SER A 535 7.88 -16.99 19.84
N PRO A 536 8.25 -17.80 20.84
CA PRO A 536 9.03 -19.00 20.59
C PRO A 536 8.22 -20.01 19.79
N VAL A 537 8.85 -20.59 18.77
CA VAL A 537 8.32 -21.68 17.95
C VAL A 537 9.34 -22.81 17.92
N ARG A 538 8.93 -24.02 18.26
CA ARG A 538 9.83 -25.17 18.32
C ARG A 538 9.90 -25.89 16.98
N ALA A 539 10.98 -26.60 16.78
CA ALA A 539 11.12 -27.51 15.64
C ALA A 539 9.94 -28.49 15.57
N GLY A 540 9.33 -28.59 14.40
CA GLY A 540 8.15 -29.42 14.14
C GLY A 540 6.82 -28.69 14.28
N GLU A 541 6.75 -27.55 14.98
CA GLU A 541 5.53 -26.75 15.13
C GLU A 541 5.16 -26.04 13.84
N ILE A 542 3.86 -25.77 13.68
CA ILE A 542 3.28 -25.09 12.53
C ILE A 542 2.84 -23.68 12.93
N ILE A 543 3.33 -22.70 12.20
CA ILE A 543 2.80 -21.33 12.18
C ILE A 543 1.75 -21.28 11.07
N ARG A 544 0.52 -20.92 11.40
CA ARG A 544 -0.54 -20.68 10.43
C ARG A 544 -0.89 -19.19 10.41
N VAL A 545 -0.85 -18.59 9.23
CA VAL A 545 -1.23 -17.21 9.00
C VAL A 545 -2.41 -17.16 8.05
N ARG A 546 -3.51 -16.53 8.48
CA ARG A 546 -4.65 -16.20 7.63
C ARG A 546 -4.76 -14.68 7.55
N THR A 547 -4.58 -14.12 6.37
CA THR A 547 -4.70 -12.67 6.19
C THR A 547 -6.15 -12.25 6.01
N THR A 548 -6.44 -10.95 6.17
CA THR A 548 -7.79 -10.40 6.09
C THR A 548 -8.41 -10.60 4.71
N GLY A 549 -9.72 -10.81 4.68
CA GLY A 549 -10.52 -10.58 3.49
C GLY A 549 -10.96 -9.12 3.38
N GLY A 550 -11.15 -8.62 2.17
CA GLY A 550 -11.76 -7.31 1.92
C GLY A 550 -13.24 -7.28 2.25
N GLY A 551 -13.81 -6.10 2.48
CA GLY A 551 -15.24 -5.91 2.70
C GLY A 551 -16.05 -6.18 1.43
N GLY A 552 -17.31 -6.60 1.57
CA GLY A 552 -18.26 -6.78 0.47
C GLY A 552 -18.93 -5.46 0.05
N TRP A 553 -19.39 -5.37 -1.19
CA TRP A 553 -20.16 -4.26 -1.72
C TRP A 553 -21.57 -4.69 -2.12
N GLY A 554 -22.59 -3.97 -1.67
CA GLY A 554 -23.98 -4.26 -1.98
C GLY A 554 -24.51 -5.52 -1.29
N SER A 555 -25.82 -5.70 -1.26
CA SER A 555 -26.44 -6.83 -0.55
C SER A 555 -26.01 -8.19 -1.10
N PRO A 556 -25.51 -9.13 -0.27
CA PRO A 556 -25.17 -10.47 -0.71
C PRO A 556 -26.38 -11.28 -1.20
N LEU A 557 -27.60 -10.91 -0.75
CA LEU A 557 -28.83 -11.56 -1.17
C LEU A 557 -29.25 -11.20 -2.60
N ASP A 558 -28.54 -10.24 -3.23
CA ASP A 558 -28.76 -9.83 -4.62
C ASP A 558 -27.71 -10.39 -5.58
N ARG A 559 -26.66 -11.08 -5.06
CA ARG A 559 -25.65 -11.76 -5.88
C ARG A 559 -26.28 -12.89 -6.70
N ASP A 560 -25.89 -13.00 -7.97
CA ASP A 560 -26.34 -14.11 -8.84
C ASP A 560 -26.03 -15.47 -8.18
N PRO A 561 -27.04 -16.33 -7.94
CA PRO A 561 -26.83 -17.66 -7.36
C PRO A 561 -25.83 -18.53 -8.12
N ALA A 562 -25.72 -18.35 -9.44
CA ALA A 562 -24.75 -19.09 -10.25
C ALA A 562 -23.30 -18.68 -9.96
N LEU A 563 -23.06 -17.38 -9.65
CA LEU A 563 -21.74 -16.91 -9.22
C LEU A 563 -21.38 -17.45 -7.83
N VAL A 564 -22.36 -17.55 -6.92
CA VAL A 564 -22.12 -18.15 -5.58
C VAL A 564 -21.80 -19.64 -5.72
N ALA A 565 -22.50 -20.38 -6.59
CA ALA A 565 -22.18 -21.79 -6.86
C ALA A 565 -20.76 -21.93 -7.45
N ALA A 566 -20.37 -21.03 -8.35
CA ALA A 566 -19.01 -21.00 -8.90
C ALA A 566 -17.96 -20.72 -7.81
N ASP A 567 -18.21 -19.75 -6.91
CA ASP A 567 -17.32 -19.47 -5.78
C ASP A 567 -17.17 -20.68 -4.85
N VAL A 568 -18.23 -21.48 -4.67
CA VAL A 568 -18.16 -22.73 -3.88
C VAL A 568 -17.32 -23.79 -4.59
N ARG A 569 -17.55 -24.02 -5.88
CA ARG A 569 -16.75 -24.93 -6.71
C ARG A 569 -15.26 -24.56 -6.66
N ASP A 570 -14.95 -23.28 -6.76
CA ASP A 570 -13.59 -22.76 -6.79
C ASP A 570 -12.95 -22.68 -5.36
N GLY A 571 -13.69 -23.10 -4.32
CA GLY A 571 -13.22 -23.15 -2.94
C GLY A 571 -13.12 -21.80 -2.26
N LYS A 572 -13.71 -20.75 -2.82
CA LYS A 572 -13.69 -19.37 -2.27
C LYS A 572 -14.73 -19.17 -1.16
N VAL A 573 -15.90 -19.77 -1.33
CA VAL A 573 -17.01 -19.75 -0.38
C VAL A 573 -17.32 -21.19 0.05
N SER A 574 -17.67 -21.39 1.31
CA SER A 574 -18.13 -22.70 1.78
C SER A 574 -19.62 -22.92 1.42
N PRO A 575 -20.10 -24.19 1.35
CA PRO A 575 -21.53 -24.46 1.21
C PRO A 575 -22.38 -23.80 2.31
N GLU A 576 -21.85 -23.75 3.52
CA GLU A 576 -22.46 -23.07 4.68
C GLU A 576 -22.55 -21.56 4.42
N GLY A 577 -21.45 -20.92 3.98
CA GLY A 577 -21.41 -19.51 3.62
C GLY A 577 -22.39 -19.18 2.49
N ALA A 578 -22.47 -20.03 1.45
CA ALA A 578 -23.43 -19.86 0.38
C ALA A 578 -24.88 -19.80 0.91
N ARG A 579 -25.24 -20.69 1.83
CA ARG A 579 -26.58 -20.75 2.44
C ARG A 579 -26.84 -19.62 3.44
N ASP A 580 -25.88 -19.32 4.32
CA ASP A 580 -26.12 -18.47 5.48
C ASP A 580 -25.85 -16.99 5.17
N ASP A 581 -24.89 -16.70 4.31
CA ASP A 581 -24.54 -15.33 3.92
C ASP A 581 -25.24 -14.87 2.64
N TYR A 582 -25.30 -15.73 1.62
CA TYR A 582 -25.86 -15.39 0.30
C TYR A 582 -27.30 -15.90 0.10
N GLY A 583 -27.80 -16.73 1.02
CA GLY A 583 -29.10 -17.35 0.91
C GLY A 583 -29.22 -18.31 -0.27
N VAL A 584 -28.11 -18.88 -0.76
CA VAL A 584 -28.09 -19.79 -1.91
C VAL A 584 -28.07 -21.23 -1.41
N VAL A 585 -29.11 -21.97 -1.76
CA VAL A 585 -29.20 -23.41 -1.50
C VAL A 585 -28.61 -24.16 -2.68
N LEU A 586 -27.64 -25.02 -2.36
CA LEU A 586 -26.91 -25.77 -3.38
C LEU A 586 -27.44 -27.20 -3.51
N SER A 587 -27.44 -27.69 -4.72
CA SER A 587 -27.67 -29.09 -5.12
C SER A 587 -26.48 -29.59 -5.95
N GLY A 588 -26.49 -30.85 -6.36
CA GLY A 588 -25.39 -31.45 -7.14
C GLY A 588 -24.28 -32.03 -6.26
N THR A 589 -23.07 -32.08 -6.80
CA THR A 589 -21.89 -32.62 -6.09
C THR A 589 -20.98 -31.49 -5.60
N PRO A 590 -20.08 -31.74 -4.63
CA PRO A 590 -19.10 -30.74 -4.19
C PRO A 590 -18.22 -30.18 -5.33
N ASP A 591 -17.93 -30.99 -6.36
CA ASP A 591 -17.12 -30.57 -7.51
C ASP A 591 -17.93 -29.88 -8.61
N ASP A 592 -19.27 -30.01 -8.57
CA ASP A 592 -20.19 -29.36 -9.52
C ASP A 592 -21.47 -28.92 -8.78
N PRO A 593 -21.35 -27.93 -7.88
CA PRO A 593 -22.50 -27.39 -7.16
C PRO A 593 -23.39 -26.57 -8.10
N GLN A 594 -24.69 -26.77 -7.98
CA GLN A 594 -25.72 -26.03 -8.73
C GLN A 594 -26.65 -25.31 -7.76
N ALA A 595 -27.05 -24.10 -8.07
CA ALA A 595 -28.02 -23.38 -7.28
C ALA A 595 -29.44 -23.96 -7.52
N ASP A 596 -30.10 -24.36 -6.44
CA ASP A 596 -31.52 -24.68 -6.46
C ASP A 596 -32.35 -23.40 -6.44
N THR A 597 -33.01 -23.05 -7.53
CA THR A 597 -33.69 -21.77 -7.70
C THR A 597 -34.82 -21.59 -6.69
N GLU A 598 -35.69 -22.59 -6.52
CA GLU A 598 -36.86 -22.50 -5.65
C GLU A 598 -36.46 -22.42 -4.18
N ALA A 599 -35.53 -23.29 -3.74
CA ALA A 599 -35.04 -23.29 -2.39
C ALA A 599 -34.22 -22.01 -2.08
N THR A 600 -33.50 -21.47 -3.04
CA THR A 600 -32.75 -20.21 -2.92
C THR A 600 -33.69 -19.01 -2.75
N GLU A 601 -34.76 -18.91 -3.55
CA GLU A 601 -35.75 -17.84 -3.42
C GLU A 601 -36.43 -17.89 -2.05
N ALA A 602 -36.83 -19.07 -1.59
CA ALA A 602 -37.42 -19.26 -0.27
C ALA A 602 -36.46 -18.84 0.86
N ARG A 603 -35.20 -19.28 0.77
CA ARG A 603 -34.17 -18.94 1.78
C ARG A 603 -33.86 -17.45 1.81
N ARG A 604 -33.73 -16.81 0.66
CA ARG A 604 -33.52 -15.34 0.56
C ARG A 604 -34.70 -14.55 1.10
N ALA A 605 -35.93 -15.00 0.84
CA ALA A 605 -37.12 -14.38 1.43
C ALA A 605 -37.10 -14.45 2.97
N GLU A 606 -36.72 -15.61 3.54
CA GLU A 606 -36.54 -15.78 4.97
C GLU A 606 -35.47 -14.81 5.54
N LEU A 607 -34.26 -14.78 4.93
CA LEU A 607 -33.17 -13.92 5.37
C LEU A 607 -33.51 -12.43 5.30
N ARG A 608 -34.27 -12.00 4.28
CA ARG A 608 -34.74 -10.61 4.16
C ARG A 608 -35.72 -10.24 5.28
N THR A 609 -36.51 -11.19 5.80
CA THR A 609 -37.39 -10.93 6.95
C THR A 609 -36.65 -10.84 8.28
N LEU A 610 -35.47 -11.48 8.38
CA LEU A 610 -34.61 -11.45 9.56
C LEU A 610 -33.64 -10.26 9.55
N ALA A 611 -33.42 -9.64 8.39
CA ALA A 611 -32.57 -8.47 8.28
C ALA A 611 -33.19 -7.27 9.00
N PRO A 612 -32.38 -6.42 9.68
CA PRO A 612 -32.87 -5.17 10.23
C PRO A 612 -33.53 -4.32 9.13
N ALA A 613 -34.64 -3.64 9.46
CA ALA A 613 -35.32 -2.75 8.52
C ALA A 613 -34.39 -1.64 7.98
N ASP A 614 -33.41 -1.24 8.80
CA ASP A 614 -32.38 -0.27 8.51
C ASP A 614 -31.01 -0.98 8.49
N ALA A 615 -30.70 -1.70 7.42
CA ALA A 615 -29.36 -2.27 7.25
C ALA A 615 -28.32 -1.13 7.21
N PRO A 616 -27.20 -1.24 7.95
CA PRO A 616 -26.21 -0.18 8.00
C PRO A 616 -25.57 0.03 6.62
N PHE A 617 -25.33 1.30 6.27
CA PHE A 617 -24.62 1.63 5.04
C PHE A 617 -23.18 1.09 5.06
N PHE A 618 -22.54 1.05 6.25
CA PHE A 618 -21.25 0.40 6.51
C PHE A 618 -21.39 -0.70 7.55
N ASP A 619 -20.95 -1.90 7.23
CA ASP A 619 -20.78 -3.00 8.19
C ASP A 619 -19.33 -3.06 8.66
N ARG A 620 -19.06 -2.72 9.91
CA ARG A 620 -17.72 -2.73 10.53
C ARG A 620 -17.30 -4.09 11.08
N GLY A 621 -18.16 -5.10 10.99
CA GLY A 621 -17.94 -6.44 11.49
C GLY A 621 -18.06 -6.60 13.00
N PRO A 622 -17.94 -7.84 13.48
CA PRO A 622 -18.26 -8.20 14.89
C PRO A 622 -17.25 -7.69 15.92
N GLY A 623 -16.03 -7.34 15.50
CA GLY A 623 -15.00 -6.82 16.40
C GLY A 623 -15.25 -5.39 16.86
N PHE A 624 -15.96 -4.59 16.09
CA PHE A 624 -16.19 -3.19 16.40
C PHE A 624 -17.00 -2.98 17.71
N PRO A 625 -18.12 -3.68 17.97
CA PRO A 625 -18.83 -3.57 19.24
C PRO A 625 -17.97 -3.90 20.46
N THR A 626 -17.02 -4.81 20.34
CA THR A 626 -16.11 -5.20 21.42
C THR A 626 -15.23 -4.04 21.87
N LEU A 627 -14.71 -3.26 20.92
CA LEU A 627 -13.80 -2.15 21.20
C LEU A 627 -14.51 -0.81 21.40
N SER A 628 -15.71 -0.64 20.85
CA SER A 628 -16.50 0.59 20.95
C SER A 628 -17.34 0.70 22.23
N GLY A 629 -17.30 -0.31 23.12
CA GLY A 629 -18.13 -0.33 24.33
C GLY A 629 -19.59 -0.68 24.08
N GLY A 630 -19.85 -1.45 23.02
CA GLY A 630 -21.19 -1.96 22.67
C GLY A 630 -21.96 -1.05 21.72
N LEU A 631 -21.32 -0.04 21.12
CA LEU A 631 -21.96 0.71 20.03
C LEU A 631 -22.23 -0.24 18.87
N PRO A 632 -23.47 -0.28 18.35
CA PRO A 632 -23.74 -1.06 17.16
C PRO A 632 -22.91 -0.50 15.99
N TYR A 633 -22.35 -1.38 15.16
CA TYR A 633 -21.56 -1.00 13.97
C TYR A 633 -22.36 -0.20 12.93
N ALA A 634 -23.68 -0.08 13.14
CA ALA A 634 -24.60 0.69 12.30
C ALA A 634 -24.68 2.20 12.64
N GLU A 635 -24.26 2.64 13.82
CA GLU A 635 -24.68 3.94 14.37
C GLU A 635 -23.53 4.88 14.72
N VAL A 636 -22.43 4.84 14.04
CA VAL A 636 -21.53 5.99 14.10
C VAL A 636 -22.06 7.03 13.09
N ASP A 637 -23.16 7.68 13.46
CA ASP A 637 -23.63 8.88 12.79
C ASP A 637 -22.62 9.99 13.04
N LEU A 638 -21.69 10.11 12.11
CA LEU A 638 -20.85 11.28 11.98
C LEU A 638 -21.69 12.32 11.23
N VAL A 639 -22.40 13.12 12.00
CA VAL A 639 -23.16 14.28 11.51
C VAL A 639 -22.21 15.33 10.94
#